data_a14e8a1b0c8a02be66b41fc70bf4a68e
#
_entry.id   a14e8a1b0c8a02be66b41fc70bf4a68e
#
_cell.length_a   1.000
_cell.length_b   1.000
_cell.length_c   1.000
_cell.angle_alpha   90.00
_cell.angle_beta   90.00
_cell.angle_gamma   90.00
#
_symmetry.space_group_name_H-M   'P 1'
#
loop_
_entity.id
_entity.type
_entity.pdbx_description
1 polymer ?
#
loop_
_entity_poly.entity_id
_entity_poly.type
_entity_poly.pdbx_seq_one_letter_code
_entity_poly.pdbx_strand_id
1 'polypeptide(L)'
;MSISRILKTALAVLAFVSYSSVSAQLHWESMVLESNTWKYLAATSAPPAYWYQSNFVDSGWSSGPGGLGYSDNDDATVVSSCNSLYLRTQITVTDLSVIKELLLDIDYDDAFILYINGIECARSNNVTGTFPVYNTTLSSDHEAKMYSGGSPERFTLKPSSLLTGVNTFALHILNQGISSSDLSARVFVEANISSAGTLYHLTPSWFSEPTSFETSNLPLIFINTNSQTIIQNSKIMADMKVLNSISGTNNINDTTFEYNGKAGIEIRGNSSTMYPKKSYSLETRNPDTTNLNVSLLGLGKENDWVLHGPYADKTLMRNVLAYDLGNRTGKWSPKTRFFELYLNGIYSGVYVLVEKIKNDKNRLNLAKLTPTDTIDDALTGGYILKLDRPETTDVNEKDYWISPYRAPTSLQQKEYFLHVDPVGSDLLPVQHEYIKNYITNFENALYSNNYTNPSIGYYSWIDMNSFVDYYILTELSRNLDGYRISTFMYKDKDSKGGKLTMGPFWDYNICFGNANFFSAGNTSGWVVDGMGNADGYAMPFWWQKFRLDPVFNSYLKRRWNMHKDSFINSTYLNHLIDSCAYDLSSAQKRNFQTWNVLNTYVWPNNYVGGTYNNELNYLKNWLRDRIVWMDGQIQPLVDLFAALSKTEVTVVEVRTYPNPFIDEVNFKCLLPSGGNLEILIYDVLGKQVLQHKETLGEGIHTIPLTINASKYPAGVFMYQIKLDGKTQQSGKLVRM
;
A
#
# COMPACT_ATOMS: atom_id res chain seq x y z
N MET A 1 -54.91 69.56 -43.12
CA MET A 1 -53.88 70.41 -42.51
C MET A 1 -53.09 69.53 -41.51
N SER A 2 -51.98 69.24 -41.72
CA SER A 2 -50.69 69.76 -41.53
C SER A 2 -49.62 68.72 -41.38
N ILE A 3 -48.81 68.56 -42.28
CA ILE A 3 -47.32 68.56 -42.28
C ILE A 3 -46.66 67.43 -41.44
N SER A 4 -46.19 66.51 -42.24
CA SER A 4 -45.14 65.48 -41.83
C SER A 4 -43.79 66.17 -41.73
N ARG A 5 -43.04 65.88 -40.72
CA ARG A 5 -41.59 66.07 -40.68
C ARG A 5 -40.87 64.75 -40.82
N ILE A 6 -40.21 64.58 -41.94
CA ILE A 6 -39.30 63.44 -42.18
C ILE A 6 -37.98 63.72 -41.45
N LEU A 7 -37.66 62.94 -40.46
CA LEU A 7 -36.34 62.95 -39.87
C LEU A 7 -35.51 61.83 -40.55
N LYS A 8 -34.51 62.19 -41.29
CA LYS A 8 -33.48 61.29 -41.82
C LYS A 8 -32.56 60.94 -40.70
N THR A 9 -32.65 59.70 -40.22
CA THR A 9 -31.64 59.13 -39.30
C THR A 9 -30.64 58.40 -40.15
N ALA A 10 -29.42 58.93 -40.19
CA ALA A 10 -28.26 58.25 -40.78
C ALA A 10 -27.87 57.10 -39.88
N LEU A 11 -28.00 55.88 -40.36
CA LEU A 11 -27.51 54.67 -39.70
C LEU A 11 -25.98 54.59 -39.94
N ALA A 12 -25.17 54.99 -38.96
CA ALA A 12 -23.76 54.69 -38.94
C ALA A 12 -23.60 53.25 -38.53
N VAL A 13 -23.31 52.36 -39.46
CA VAL A 13 -22.90 50.98 -39.16
C VAL A 13 -21.43 51.05 -38.65
N LEU A 14 -21.26 51.10 -37.34
CA LEU A 14 -19.96 50.81 -36.72
C LEU A 14 -19.71 49.29 -36.85
N ALA A 15 -18.90 48.91 -37.79
CA ALA A 15 -18.28 47.59 -37.82
C ALA A 15 -17.34 47.47 -36.59
N PHE A 16 -17.84 46.87 -35.51
CA PHE A 16 -16.95 46.36 -34.46
C PHE A 16 -16.18 45.18 -35.04
N VAL A 17 -14.97 45.43 -35.51
CA VAL A 17 -13.97 44.39 -35.69
C VAL A 17 -13.58 43.95 -34.28
N SER A 18 -14.23 42.93 -33.78
CA SER A 18 -13.78 42.23 -32.58
C SER A 18 -12.42 41.58 -32.90
N TYR A 19 -11.35 42.26 -32.54
CA TYR A 19 -10.07 41.60 -32.36
C TYR A 19 -10.25 40.63 -31.21
N SER A 20 -10.60 39.39 -31.51
CA SER A 20 -10.37 38.29 -30.54
C SER A 20 -8.84 38.20 -30.41
N SER A 21 -8.30 38.77 -29.34
CA SER A 21 -6.95 38.43 -28.92
C SER A 21 -6.96 36.93 -28.64
N VAL A 22 -6.38 36.14 -29.53
CA VAL A 22 -6.07 34.74 -29.27
C VAL A 22 -5.08 34.76 -28.11
N SER A 23 -5.54 34.50 -26.90
CA SER A 23 -4.65 34.39 -25.75
C SER A 23 -3.79 33.15 -25.92
N ALA A 24 -2.53 33.23 -25.54
CA ALA A 24 -1.67 32.06 -25.46
C ALA A 24 -2.30 31.02 -24.55
N GLN A 25 -2.54 29.80 -25.07
CA GLN A 25 -3.09 28.68 -24.35
C GLN A 25 -2.02 27.61 -24.21
N LEU A 26 -1.96 26.96 -23.05
CA LEU A 26 -1.10 25.80 -22.87
C LEU A 26 -1.66 24.61 -23.66
N HIS A 27 -0.80 24.00 -24.46
CA HIS A 27 -1.11 22.76 -25.19
C HIS A 27 0.18 22.00 -25.53
N TRP A 28 0.04 20.71 -25.80
CA TRP A 28 1.15 19.83 -26.09
C TRP A 28 1.42 19.76 -27.60
N GLU A 29 2.71 19.79 -27.96
CA GLU A 29 3.19 19.62 -29.31
C GLU A 29 4.42 18.70 -29.33
N SER A 30 4.61 17.97 -30.42
CA SER A 30 5.81 17.14 -30.62
C SER A 30 6.92 17.92 -31.29
N MET A 31 8.02 18.09 -30.59
CA MET A 31 9.26 18.64 -31.12
C MET A 31 10.01 17.62 -31.99
N VAL A 32 9.98 16.37 -31.60
CA VAL A 32 10.54 15.23 -32.32
C VAL A 32 9.45 14.18 -32.52
N LEU A 33 9.27 13.78 -33.76
CA LEU A 33 8.39 12.70 -34.18
C LEU A 33 9.20 11.59 -34.86
N GLU A 34 8.59 10.44 -35.02
CA GLU A 34 9.15 9.34 -35.78
C GLU A 34 9.51 9.70 -37.24
N SER A 35 8.80 10.64 -37.83
CA SER A 35 9.10 11.17 -39.18
C SER A 35 10.35 12.07 -39.26
N ASN A 36 10.90 12.48 -38.11
CA ASN A 36 12.13 13.29 -38.12
C ASN A 36 13.30 12.50 -38.69
N THR A 37 14.17 13.17 -39.41
CA THR A 37 15.38 12.56 -39.94
C THR A 37 16.47 12.48 -38.87
N TRP A 38 17.04 11.30 -38.68
CA TRP A 38 18.16 11.06 -37.81
C TRP A 38 19.43 10.78 -38.59
N LYS A 39 20.56 11.29 -38.12
CA LYS A 39 21.89 10.75 -38.44
C LYS A 39 22.17 9.58 -37.53
N TYR A 40 22.65 8.47 -38.06
CA TYR A 40 22.89 7.27 -37.26
C TYR A 40 24.19 6.56 -37.62
N LEU A 41 24.73 5.84 -36.61
CA LEU A 41 25.89 4.97 -36.70
C LEU A 41 25.57 3.64 -35.97
N ALA A 42 25.39 2.58 -36.72
CA ALA A 42 25.35 1.23 -36.18
C ALA A 42 26.78 0.77 -35.88
N ALA A 43 27.12 0.70 -34.59
CA ALA A 43 28.51 0.60 -34.17
C ALA A 43 28.90 -0.82 -33.81
N THR A 44 29.97 -1.33 -34.44
CA THR A 44 30.70 -2.55 -34.09
C THR A 44 32.05 -2.27 -33.44
N SER A 45 32.36 -0.98 -33.21
CA SER A 45 33.57 -0.47 -32.55
C SER A 45 33.25 0.85 -31.85
N ALA A 46 34.19 1.36 -31.06
CA ALA A 46 33.99 2.63 -30.34
C ALA A 46 33.62 3.78 -31.31
N PRO A 47 32.58 4.59 -30.97
CA PRO A 47 32.21 5.76 -31.80
C PRO A 47 33.30 6.81 -31.74
N PRO A 48 33.27 7.78 -32.67
CA PRO A 48 34.13 8.95 -32.57
C PRO A 48 33.94 9.68 -31.22
N ALA A 49 35.05 10.22 -30.67
CA ALA A 49 34.98 10.95 -29.41
C ALA A 49 34.05 12.17 -29.55
N TYR A 50 33.36 12.52 -28.45
CA TYR A 50 32.42 13.64 -28.34
C TYR A 50 31.26 13.63 -29.34
N TRP A 51 30.88 12.44 -29.84
CA TRP A 51 29.79 12.28 -30.80
C TRP A 51 28.44 12.86 -30.31
N TYR A 52 28.23 12.99 -29.00
CA TYR A 52 27.02 13.51 -28.37
C TYR A 52 26.98 15.07 -28.27
N GLN A 53 28.08 15.75 -28.61
CA GLN A 53 28.18 17.19 -28.53
C GLN A 53 27.60 17.88 -29.74
N SER A 54 27.08 19.12 -29.57
CA SER A 54 26.44 19.90 -30.65
C SER A 54 27.38 20.31 -31.77
N ASN A 55 28.68 20.49 -31.51
CA ASN A 55 29.69 20.83 -32.48
C ASN A 55 30.30 19.63 -33.21
N PHE A 56 29.85 18.40 -32.93
CA PHE A 56 30.33 17.21 -33.63
C PHE A 56 29.85 17.21 -35.08
N VAL A 57 30.75 16.84 -36.02
CA VAL A 57 30.47 16.76 -37.47
C VAL A 57 30.06 15.34 -37.81
N ASP A 58 28.78 15.12 -38.08
CA ASP A 58 28.16 13.84 -38.37
C ASP A 58 27.90 13.58 -39.89
N SER A 59 28.55 14.33 -40.76
CA SER A 59 28.35 14.25 -42.22
C SER A 59 28.70 12.86 -42.79
N GLY A 60 29.53 12.09 -42.10
CA GLY A 60 29.89 10.73 -42.49
C GLY A 60 28.92 9.65 -41.99
N TRP A 61 27.91 9.99 -41.18
CA TRP A 61 26.92 9.07 -40.69
C TRP A 61 25.81 8.83 -41.70
N SER A 62 25.19 7.63 -41.63
CA SER A 62 23.99 7.35 -42.41
C SER A 62 22.81 8.21 -41.96
N SER A 63 21.74 8.25 -42.75
CA SER A 63 20.60 9.11 -42.50
C SER A 63 19.30 8.38 -42.86
N GLY A 64 18.28 8.51 -42.02
CA GLY A 64 16.96 7.93 -42.22
C GLY A 64 15.90 8.52 -41.28
N PRO A 65 14.60 8.27 -41.53
CA PRO A 65 13.55 8.64 -40.61
C PRO A 65 13.70 7.89 -39.29
N GLY A 66 13.04 8.34 -38.23
CA GLY A 66 12.94 7.66 -36.94
C GLY A 66 12.19 6.33 -37.03
N GLY A 67 12.20 5.56 -35.95
CA GLY A 67 11.91 4.13 -35.99
C GLY A 67 13.10 3.43 -36.63
N LEU A 68 14.22 3.40 -35.89
CA LEU A 68 15.47 2.78 -36.35
C LEU A 68 15.71 1.50 -35.56
N GLY A 69 15.87 0.40 -36.30
CA GLY A 69 16.08 -0.90 -35.66
C GLY A 69 16.24 -2.03 -36.68
N TYR A 70 15.99 -3.26 -36.23
CA TYR A 70 15.94 -4.45 -37.10
C TYR A 70 15.12 -5.55 -36.43
N SER A 71 14.47 -6.38 -37.27
CA SER A 71 13.81 -7.67 -37.00
C SER A 71 12.38 -7.68 -36.48
N ASP A 72 11.81 -6.61 -35.94
CA ASP A 72 10.43 -6.55 -35.43
C ASP A 72 9.38 -6.04 -36.46
N ASN A 73 9.85 -5.67 -37.67
CA ASN A 73 9.04 -5.24 -38.82
C ASN A 73 8.25 -3.93 -38.65
N ASP A 74 8.64 -3.07 -37.69
CA ASP A 74 8.06 -1.76 -37.50
C ASP A 74 9.06 -0.62 -37.74
N ASP A 75 10.29 -0.96 -38.13
CA ASP A 75 11.37 0.00 -38.42
C ASP A 75 11.17 0.71 -39.76
N ALA A 76 11.10 2.04 -39.71
CA ALA A 76 11.14 2.87 -40.91
C ALA A 76 12.56 2.97 -41.49
N THR A 77 13.58 2.80 -40.65
CA THR A 77 14.99 2.72 -41.04
C THR A 77 15.62 1.44 -40.50
N VAL A 78 15.77 0.47 -41.37
CA VAL A 78 16.40 -0.81 -41.00
C VAL A 78 17.92 -0.62 -40.92
N VAL A 79 18.51 -0.93 -39.76
CA VAL A 79 19.95 -0.87 -39.52
C VAL A 79 20.60 -2.23 -39.49
N SER A 80 21.91 -2.29 -39.65
CA SER A 80 22.64 -3.56 -39.48
C SER A 80 22.73 -3.95 -38.01
N SER A 81 22.70 -5.28 -37.70
CA SER A 81 22.89 -5.78 -36.33
C SER A 81 24.15 -5.16 -35.69
N CYS A 82 23.98 -4.64 -34.48
CA CYS A 82 25.03 -3.95 -33.74
C CYS A 82 24.85 -4.04 -32.24
N ASN A 83 25.91 -3.85 -31.47
CA ASN A 83 25.83 -3.72 -30.01
C ASN A 83 25.31 -2.36 -29.58
N SER A 84 25.50 -1.35 -30.41
CA SER A 84 25.11 0.02 -30.10
C SER A 84 24.69 0.77 -31.36
N LEU A 85 23.62 1.50 -31.24
CA LEU A 85 23.16 2.42 -32.26
C LEU A 85 23.23 3.86 -31.73
N TYR A 86 24.03 4.71 -32.40
CA TYR A 86 24.17 6.12 -32.06
C TYR A 86 23.31 6.95 -33.00
N LEU A 87 22.46 7.80 -32.42
CA LEU A 87 21.50 8.64 -33.18
C LEU A 87 21.74 10.11 -32.90
N ARG A 88 21.54 10.96 -33.90
CA ARG A 88 21.61 12.44 -33.75
C ARG A 88 20.56 13.10 -34.62
N THR A 89 19.85 14.07 -34.03
CA THR A 89 18.98 15.00 -34.80
C THR A 89 19.09 16.41 -34.24
N GLN A 90 18.62 17.39 -34.97
CA GLN A 90 18.66 18.79 -34.54
C GLN A 90 17.28 19.42 -34.65
N ILE A 91 16.90 20.17 -33.63
CA ILE A 91 15.63 20.89 -33.54
C ILE A 91 15.92 22.33 -33.18
N THR A 92 15.24 23.26 -33.87
CA THR A 92 15.37 24.70 -33.62
C THR A 92 14.30 25.16 -32.64
N VAL A 93 14.72 25.78 -31.54
CA VAL A 93 13.84 26.42 -30.54
C VAL A 93 13.93 27.94 -30.81
N THR A 94 12.83 28.52 -31.23
CA THR A 94 12.78 29.97 -31.54
C THR A 94 12.59 30.81 -30.29
N ASP A 95 11.80 30.34 -29.35
CA ASP A 95 11.54 30.99 -28.06
C ASP A 95 11.44 29.93 -26.94
N LEU A 96 12.45 29.88 -26.08
CA LEU A 96 12.49 28.95 -24.94
C LEU A 96 11.46 29.34 -23.87
N SER A 97 11.06 30.60 -23.78
CA SER A 97 10.15 31.09 -22.75
C SER A 97 8.74 30.50 -22.85
N VAL A 98 8.34 30.03 -24.02
CA VAL A 98 7.03 29.43 -24.26
C VAL A 98 6.98 27.94 -23.82
N ILE A 99 8.12 27.28 -23.72
CA ILE A 99 8.21 25.84 -23.33
C ILE A 99 8.11 25.73 -21.81
N LYS A 100 7.03 25.13 -21.31
CA LYS A 100 6.75 24.98 -19.86
C LYS A 100 7.15 23.64 -19.32
N GLU A 101 6.93 22.59 -20.10
CA GLU A 101 7.27 21.21 -19.75
C GLU A 101 7.89 20.54 -20.98
N LEU A 102 8.71 19.49 -20.73
CA LEU A 102 9.37 18.74 -21.79
C LEU A 102 9.39 17.27 -21.39
N LEU A 103 8.97 16.39 -22.31
CA LEU A 103 8.91 14.95 -22.13
C LEU A 103 9.72 14.25 -23.22
N LEU A 104 10.31 13.11 -22.85
CA LEU A 104 10.79 12.09 -23.78
C LEU A 104 9.84 10.92 -23.68
N ASP A 105 9.18 10.55 -24.76
CA ASP A 105 8.49 9.30 -24.92
C ASP A 105 9.34 8.43 -25.86
N ILE A 106 9.83 7.28 -25.38
CA ILE A 106 10.75 6.43 -26.14
C ILE A 106 10.35 4.95 -26.02
N ASP A 107 10.32 4.28 -27.15
CA ASP A 107 10.24 2.83 -27.22
C ASP A 107 11.60 2.29 -27.69
N TYR A 108 12.19 1.42 -26.92
CA TYR A 108 13.57 1.01 -27.09
C TYR A 108 13.82 -0.44 -26.70
N ASP A 109 14.83 -1.02 -27.28
CA ASP A 109 15.36 -2.34 -27.01
C ASP A 109 16.90 -2.25 -27.07
N ASP A 110 17.70 -2.59 -26.06
CA ASP A 110 17.39 -2.97 -24.64
C ASP A 110 17.57 -1.81 -23.68
N ALA A 111 18.39 -0.81 -24.03
CA ALA A 111 18.72 0.33 -23.19
C ALA A 111 18.99 1.61 -24.01
N PHE A 112 18.81 2.77 -23.38
CA PHE A 112 19.13 4.04 -24.00
C PHE A 112 19.77 5.05 -23.05
N ILE A 113 20.47 6.02 -23.62
CA ILE A 113 20.91 7.27 -22.97
C ILE A 113 20.65 8.43 -23.92
N LEU A 114 19.94 9.47 -23.44
CA LEU A 114 19.69 10.71 -24.16
C LEU A 114 20.62 11.82 -23.68
N TYR A 115 21.28 12.48 -24.62
CA TYR A 115 22.01 13.73 -24.42
C TYR A 115 21.33 14.84 -25.18
N ILE A 116 21.16 16.02 -24.56
CA ILE A 116 20.73 17.26 -25.21
C ILE A 116 21.88 18.26 -25.09
N ASN A 117 22.35 18.77 -26.20
CA ASN A 117 23.47 19.72 -26.27
C ASN A 117 24.74 19.21 -25.52
N GLY A 118 24.97 17.91 -25.53
CA GLY A 118 26.13 17.29 -24.88
C GLY A 118 25.96 16.97 -23.40
N ILE A 119 24.79 17.28 -22.83
CA ILE A 119 24.45 16.99 -21.42
C ILE A 119 23.51 15.80 -21.37
N GLU A 120 23.79 14.81 -20.54
CA GLU A 120 22.90 13.69 -20.30
C GLU A 120 21.60 14.15 -19.62
N CYS A 121 20.45 13.81 -20.19
CA CYS A 121 19.14 14.24 -19.72
C CYS A 121 18.24 13.09 -19.28
N ALA A 122 18.42 11.89 -19.84
CA ALA A 122 17.66 10.70 -19.47
C ALA A 122 18.44 9.43 -19.80
N ARG A 123 18.16 8.33 -19.10
CA ARG A 123 18.64 6.97 -19.40
C ARG A 123 17.71 5.91 -18.89
N SER A 124 17.79 4.70 -19.45
CA SER A 124 17.17 3.49 -18.90
C SER A 124 17.88 3.00 -17.63
N ASN A 125 17.16 2.28 -16.78
CA ASN A 125 17.66 1.86 -15.47
C ASN A 125 18.69 0.71 -15.53
N ASN A 126 18.78 0.01 -16.65
CA ASN A 126 19.60 -1.19 -16.83
C ASN A 126 21.00 -0.88 -17.39
N VAL A 127 21.33 0.38 -17.65
CA VAL A 127 22.65 0.81 -18.10
C VAL A 127 23.38 1.60 -17.00
N THR A 128 24.64 1.22 -16.71
CA THR A 128 25.47 1.82 -15.66
C THR A 128 26.69 2.55 -16.25
N GLY A 129 27.34 3.34 -15.41
CA GLY A 129 28.56 4.08 -15.78
C GLY A 129 28.27 5.40 -16.49
N THR A 130 29.28 6.30 -16.48
CA THR A 130 29.25 7.56 -17.21
C THR A 130 29.84 7.32 -18.60
N PHE A 131 29.13 7.68 -19.67
CA PHE A 131 29.52 7.44 -21.06
C PHE A 131 29.88 5.97 -21.33
N PRO A 132 28.90 5.02 -21.24
CA PRO A 132 29.16 3.61 -21.45
C PRO A 132 29.75 3.37 -22.85
N VAL A 133 30.64 2.41 -22.93
CA VAL A 133 31.26 2.02 -24.20
C VAL A 133 30.28 1.25 -25.09
N TYR A 134 30.56 1.18 -26.39
CA TYR A 134 29.63 0.59 -27.38
C TYR A 134 29.22 -0.88 -27.13
N ASN A 135 29.95 -1.61 -26.30
CA ASN A 135 29.69 -3.01 -25.94
C ASN A 135 29.52 -3.19 -24.43
N THR A 136 28.95 -2.17 -23.76
CA THR A 136 28.64 -2.25 -22.34
C THR A 136 27.63 -3.36 -22.07
N THR A 137 27.89 -4.20 -21.06
CA THR A 137 26.94 -5.21 -20.59
C THR A 137 25.82 -4.54 -19.80
N LEU A 138 24.59 -4.87 -20.13
CA LEU A 138 23.40 -4.40 -19.44
C LEU A 138 23.09 -5.28 -18.22
N SER A 139 22.40 -4.76 -17.24
CA SER A 139 22.02 -5.51 -16.04
C SER A 139 20.76 -6.37 -16.23
N SER A 140 19.94 -6.06 -17.22
CA SER A 140 18.75 -6.80 -17.63
C SER A 140 18.34 -6.44 -19.05
N ASP A 141 17.58 -7.28 -19.69
CA ASP A 141 16.96 -7.05 -20.99
C ASP A 141 15.78 -6.08 -20.86
N HIS A 142 15.41 -5.44 -21.95
CA HIS A 142 14.20 -4.62 -22.07
C HIS A 142 13.66 -4.72 -23.50
N GLU A 143 12.40 -5.05 -23.64
CA GLU A 143 11.72 -5.20 -24.92
C GLU A 143 10.94 -3.94 -25.31
N ALA A 144 11.02 -3.54 -26.58
CA ALA A 144 10.14 -2.55 -27.15
C ALA A 144 8.67 -3.02 -27.12
N LYS A 145 7.71 -2.09 -27.16
CA LYS A 145 6.28 -2.40 -26.97
C LYS A 145 5.38 -1.87 -28.08
N MET A 146 5.79 -0.83 -28.78
CA MET A 146 4.92 -0.18 -29.77
C MET A 146 4.63 -1.07 -30.98
N TYR A 147 5.55 -1.94 -31.38
CA TYR A 147 5.34 -2.91 -32.46
C TYR A 147 4.15 -3.86 -32.20
N SER A 148 3.84 -4.13 -30.92
CA SER A 148 2.72 -4.99 -30.47
C SER A 148 1.50 -4.19 -30.00
N GLY A 149 1.46 -2.85 -30.24
CA GLY A 149 0.36 -1.96 -29.84
C GLY A 149 0.46 -1.44 -28.41
N GLY A 150 1.63 -1.55 -27.76
CA GLY A 150 1.93 -0.92 -26.48
C GLY A 150 2.22 0.58 -26.65
N SER A 151 2.50 1.25 -25.52
CA SER A 151 2.89 2.66 -25.48
C SER A 151 4.37 2.80 -25.17
N PRO A 152 5.04 3.86 -25.66
CA PRO A 152 6.43 4.15 -25.29
C PRO A 152 6.56 4.47 -23.81
N GLU A 153 7.78 4.37 -23.27
CA GLU A 153 8.09 4.78 -21.90
C GLU A 153 8.34 6.29 -21.84
N ARG A 154 7.81 6.92 -20.77
CA ARG A 154 7.86 8.38 -20.60
C ARG A 154 8.89 8.80 -19.57
N PHE A 155 9.70 9.79 -19.93
CA PHE A 155 10.69 10.43 -19.06
C PHE A 155 10.49 11.94 -19.07
N THR A 156 10.54 12.56 -17.88
CA THR A 156 10.49 14.03 -17.81
C THR A 156 11.86 14.62 -18.05
N LEU A 157 11.92 15.56 -18.96
CA LEU A 157 13.11 16.35 -19.25
C LEU A 157 12.97 17.76 -18.66
N LYS A 158 14.10 18.45 -18.44
CA LYS A 158 14.08 19.84 -17.99
C LYS A 158 14.05 20.77 -19.20
N PRO A 159 13.09 21.71 -19.30
CA PRO A 159 13.13 22.71 -20.37
C PRO A 159 14.45 23.51 -20.44
N SER A 160 15.14 23.67 -19.30
CA SER A 160 16.45 24.29 -19.19
C SER A 160 17.59 23.50 -19.87
N SER A 161 17.35 22.30 -20.34
CA SER A 161 18.30 21.54 -21.18
C SER A 161 18.34 22.05 -22.62
N LEU A 162 17.33 22.82 -23.02
CA LEU A 162 17.24 23.44 -24.33
C LEU A 162 17.86 24.85 -24.33
N LEU A 163 18.30 25.25 -25.49
CA LEU A 163 18.81 26.61 -25.78
C LEU A 163 17.95 27.25 -26.87
N THR A 164 17.84 28.56 -26.84
CA THR A 164 17.31 29.28 -28.01
C THR A 164 18.25 29.10 -29.21
N GLY A 165 17.71 28.70 -30.34
CA GLY A 165 18.46 28.29 -31.51
C GLY A 165 18.47 26.80 -31.75
N VAL A 166 19.51 26.29 -32.39
CA VAL A 166 19.65 24.86 -32.73
C VAL A 166 20.03 24.04 -31.50
N ASN A 167 19.25 23.00 -31.22
CA ASN A 167 19.51 22.01 -30.17
C ASN A 167 19.80 20.66 -30.80
N THR A 168 20.83 19.99 -30.32
CA THR A 168 21.20 18.65 -30.75
C THR A 168 20.69 17.63 -29.76
N PHE A 169 19.86 16.70 -30.21
CA PHE A 169 19.44 15.51 -29.50
C PHE A 169 20.31 14.34 -29.96
N ALA A 170 21.03 13.72 -29.07
CA ALA A 170 21.92 12.61 -29.35
C ALA A 170 21.58 11.42 -28.43
N LEU A 171 21.35 10.25 -29.00
CA LEU A 171 21.00 9.05 -28.26
C LEU A 171 22.01 7.93 -28.50
N HIS A 172 22.28 7.21 -27.43
CA HIS A 172 22.97 5.94 -27.44
C HIS A 172 21.97 4.84 -27.11
N ILE A 173 21.59 4.02 -28.07
CA ILE A 173 20.81 2.81 -27.86
C ILE A 173 21.78 1.67 -27.71
N LEU A 174 21.61 0.87 -26.69
CA LEU A 174 22.48 -0.28 -26.38
C LEU A 174 21.64 -1.57 -26.46
N ASN A 175 22.18 -2.53 -27.16
CA ASN A 175 21.65 -3.87 -27.24
C ASN A 175 22.33 -4.77 -26.18
N GLN A 176 21.67 -5.79 -25.68
CA GLN A 176 22.25 -6.76 -24.74
C GLN A 176 23.49 -7.45 -25.30
N GLY A 177 23.57 -7.61 -26.61
CA GLY A 177 24.74 -8.12 -27.31
C GLY A 177 24.52 -8.21 -28.80
N ILE A 178 25.61 -8.44 -29.56
CA ILE A 178 25.57 -8.59 -31.04
C ILE A 178 24.71 -9.77 -31.52
N SER A 179 24.41 -10.70 -30.63
CA SER A 179 23.56 -11.86 -30.91
C SER A 179 22.09 -11.65 -30.51
N SER A 180 21.69 -10.46 -30.07
CA SER A 180 20.29 -10.15 -29.86
C SER A 180 19.48 -10.30 -31.13
N SER A 181 18.23 -10.76 -31.01
CA SER A 181 17.36 -11.03 -32.15
C SER A 181 16.93 -9.76 -32.88
N ASP A 182 16.83 -8.65 -32.16
CA ASP A 182 16.25 -7.36 -32.57
C ASP A 182 16.94 -6.17 -31.93
N LEU A 183 16.54 -4.99 -32.32
CA LEU A 183 16.84 -3.71 -31.70
C LEU A 183 15.79 -2.69 -32.20
N SER A 184 15.27 -1.88 -31.31
CA SER A 184 14.32 -0.82 -31.63
C SER A 184 14.68 0.52 -30.98
N ALA A 185 14.44 1.61 -31.70
CA ALA A 185 14.60 3.00 -31.23
C ALA A 185 13.54 3.91 -31.88
N ARG A 186 12.40 4.09 -31.21
CA ARG A 186 11.33 5.03 -31.61
C ARG A 186 11.30 6.18 -30.60
N VAL A 187 11.64 7.38 -31.04
CA VAL A 187 11.94 8.52 -30.17
C VAL A 187 10.98 9.65 -30.46
N PHE A 188 10.34 10.16 -29.41
CA PHE A 188 9.44 11.30 -29.45
C PHE A 188 9.83 12.29 -28.35
N VAL A 189 9.75 13.58 -28.65
CA VAL A 189 9.97 14.63 -27.64
C VAL A 189 8.79 15.58 -27.70
N GLU A 190 8.02 15.66 -26.62
CA GLU A 190 6.83 16.48 -26.49
C GLU A 190 7.09 17.67 -25.57
N ALA A 191 6.59 18.83 -25.97
CA ALA A 191 6.67 20.04 -25.20
C ALA A 191 5.29 20.62 -24.89
N ASN A 192 5.04 21.00 -23.65
CA ASN A 192 3.88 21.80 -23.26
C ASN A 192 4.18 23.28 -23.53
N ILE A 193 3.46 23.87 -24.47
CA ILE A 193 3.78 25.15 -25.04
C ILE A 193 2.69 26.20 -24.74
N SER A 194 3.10 27.37 -24.30
CA SER A 194 2.24 28.53 -24.12
C SER A 194 2.28 29.43 -25.38
N SER A 195 1.50 29.06 -26.40
CA SER A 195 1.44 29.85 -27.66
C SER A 195 0.01 29.99 -28.20
N ALA A 196 -0.19 30.90 -29.11
CA ALA A 196 -1.48 31.10 -29.79
C ALA A 196 -1.66 30.24 -31.05
N GLY A 197 -0.67 29.40 -31.40
CA GLY A 197 -0.68 28.52 -32.56
C GLY A 197 0.38 27.44 -32.43
N THR A 198 0.36 26.49 -33.38
CA THR A 198 1.30 25.36 -33.42
C THR A 198 2.67 25.83 -33.87
N LEU A 199 3.71 25.57 -33.05
CA LEU A 199 5.11 25.91 -33.33
C LEU A 199 5.90 24.70 -33.88
N TYR A 200 5.53 23.49 -33.50
CA TYR A 200 6.16 22.22 -33.93
C TYR A 200 5.13 21.34 -34.64
N HIS A 201 4.84 20.16 -34.15
CA HIS A 201 3.90 19.22 -34.74
C HIS A 201 2.79 18.84 -33.75
N LEU A 202 1.64 18.42 -34.27
CA LEU A 202 0.60 17.80 -33.40
C LEU A 202 1.16 16.55 -32.77
N THR A 203 0.75 16.30 -31.53
CA THR A 203 1.11 15.08 -30.82
C THR A 203 0.52 13.83 -31.51
N PRO A 204 1.21 12.67 -31.48
CA PRO A 204 0.69 11.42 -31.98
C PRO A 204 -0.63 11.02 -31.31
N SER A 205 -1.45 10.21 -32.00
CA SER A 205 -2.76 9.77 -31.49
C SER A 205 -2.70 8.91 -30.21
N TRP A 206 -1.56 8.29 -29.95
CA TRP A 206 -1.31 7.53 -28.71
C TRP A 206 -0.88 8.44 -27.55
N PHE A 207 -0.44 9.67 -27.81
CA PHE A 207 0.01 10.57 -26.75
C PHE A 207 -1.14 10.92 -25.80
N SER A 208 -0.89 10.80 -24.53
CA SER A 208 -1.78 11.25 -23.46
C SER A 208 -1.08 12.36 -22.68
N GLU A 209 -1.75 13.49 -22.50
CA GLU A 209 -1.22 14.57 -21.67
C GLU A 209 -0.95 14.10 -20.25
N PRO A 210 0.13 14.54 -19.60
CA PRO A 210 0.33 14.32 -18.18
C PRO A 210 -0.87 14.77 -17.37
N THR A 211 -1.25 13.96 -16.41
CA THR A 211 -2.40 14.27 -15.55
C THR A 211 -2.08 15.48 -14.68
N SER A 212 -2.78 16.57 -14.89
CA SER A 212 -2.71 17.76 -14.05
C SER A 212 -4.07 18.07 -13.43
N PHE A 213 -4.08 18.66 -12.25
CA PHE A 213 -5.29 19.12 -11.57
C PHE A 213 -4.93 20.22 -10.58
N GLU A 214 -5.89 21.11 -10.30
CA GLU A 214 -5.69 22.18 -9.32
C GLU A 214 -6.04 21.75 -7.91
N THR A 215 -7.05 20.89 -7.76
CA THR A 215 -7.57 20.49 -6.45
C THR A 215 -7.81 19.00 -6.33
N SER A 216 -7.59 18.47 -5.12
CA SER A 216 -7.95 17.10 -4.75
C SER A 216 -8.69 17.05 -3.41
N ASN A 217 -9.61 16.12 -3.29
CA ASN A 217 -10.22 15.76 -2.00
C ASN A 217 -9.31 14.84 -1.16
N LEU A 218 -8.27 14.25 -1.76
CA LEU A 218 -7.27 13.50 -1.04
C LEU A 218 -6.09 14.41 -0.65
N PRO A 219 -5.39 14.10 0.44
CA PRO A 219 -4.10 14.73 0.75
C PRO A 219 -3.11 14.59 -0.40
N LEU A 220 -2.20 15.55 -0.53
CA LEU A 220 -1.13 15.54 -1.52
C LEU A 220 0.21 15.39 -0.82
N ILE A 221 1.04 14.45 -1.27
CA ILE A 221 2.42 14.30 -0.81
C ILE A 221 3.36 14.61 -1.98
N PHE A 222 4.26 15.56 -1.76
CA PHE A 222 5.27 15.97 -2.72
C PHE A 222 6.63 15.49 -2.22
N ILE A 223 7.35 14.72 -3.02
CA ILE A 223 8.70 14.23 -2.70
C ILE A 223 9.63 14.71 -3.83
N ASN A 224 10.71 15.38 -3.45
CA ASN A 224 11.78 15.78 -4.35
C ASN A 224 13.09 15.14 -3.93
N THR A 225 13.62 14.27 -4.77
CA THR A 225 14.87 13.53 -4.52
C THR A 225 16.11 14.35 -4.87
N ASN A 226 15.97 15.58 -5.33
CA ASN A 226 17.08 16.44 -5.75
C ASN A 226 17.97 15.76 -6.81
N SER A 227 17.33 15.11 -7.78
CA SER A 227 17.96 14.37 -8.88
C SER A 227 18.68 13.08 -8.45
N GLN A 228 18.51 12.60 -7.20
CA GLN A 228 19.00 11.29 -6.78
C GLN A 228 18.03 10.20 -7.22
N THR A 229 18.57 9.08 -7.70
CA THR A 229 17.78 7.89 -8.04
C THR A 229 17.38 7.15 -6.78
N ILE A 230 16.10 6.83 -6.63
CA ILE A 230 15.64 6.00 -5.54
C ILE A 230 15.97 4.54 -5.86
N ILE A 231 16.72 3.87 -4.98
CA ILE A 231 17.11 2.49 -5.14
C ILE A 231 16.52 1.61 -4.03
N GLN A 232 16.62 0.30 -4.18
CA GLN A 232 16.22 -0.66 -3.16
C GLN A 232 17.33 -0.85 -2.13
N ASN A 233 16.98 -1.13 -0.88
CA ASN A 233 17.89 -1.41 0.24
C ASN A 233 18.85 -0.27 0.63
N SER A 234 18.58 0.95 0.18
CA SER A 234 19.34 2.13 0.59
C SER A 234 18.48 3.39 0.50
N LYS A 235 18.22 4.01 1.64
CA LYS A 235 17.44 5.26 1.69
C LYS A 235 18.29 6.45 1.27
N ILE A 236 17.80 7.19 0.29
CA ILE A 236 18.32 8.51 -0.08
C ILE A 236 17.56 9.60 0.68
N MET A 237 18.20 10.75 0.89
CA MET A 237 17.55 11.94 1.46
C MET A 237 16.76 12.68 0.39
N ALA A 238 15.51 13.01 0.72
CA ALA A 238 14.61 13.78 -0.11
C ALA A 238 13.96 14.93 0.68
N ASP A 239 13.44 15.92 -0.02
CA ASP A 239 12.53 16.91 0.53
C ASP A 239 11.11 16.41 0.42
N MET A 240 10.33 16.50 1.50
CA MET A 240 8.93 16.07 1.52
C MET A 240 8.03 17.19 2.02
N LYS A 241 6.91 17.39 1.33
CA LYS A 241 5.81 18.24 1.77
C LYS A 241 4.52 17.45 1.79
N VAL A 242 3.72 17.65 2.81
CA VAL A 242 2.39 17.03 2.94
C VAL A 242 1.36 18.13 3.05
N LEU A 243 0.43 18.13 2.12
CA LEU A 243 -0.67 19.06 2.08
C LEU A 243 -1.94 18.29 2.46
N ASN A 244 -2.56 18.69 3.57
CA ASN A 244 -3.76 18.07 4.11
C ASN A 244 -4.65 19.16 4.73
N SER A 245 -5.48 19.76 3.91
CA SER A 245 -6.34 20.88 4.30
C SER A 245 -7.49 20.41 5.21
N ILE A 246 -7.74 21.17 6.27
CA ILE A 246 -8.90 20.95 7.15
C ILE A 246 -10.23 21.10 6.41
N SER A 247 -10.26 21.87 5.32
CA SER A 247 -11.45 22.03 4.48
C SER A 247 -11.82 20.76 3.70
N GLY A 248 -10.93 19.75 3.66
CA GLY A 248 -11.11 18.55 2.86
C GLY A 248 -10.85 18.76 1.36
N THR A 249 -10.40 19.96 0.94
CA THR A 249 -9.99 20.25 -0.44
C THR A 249 -8.56 20.78 -0.40
N ASN A 250 -7.66 20.11 -1.10
CA ASN A 250 -6.24 20.46 -1.21
C ASN A 250 -5.99 21.08 -2.57
N ASN A 251 -5.50 22.33 -2.61
CA ASN A 251 -5.08 22.97 -3.85
C ASN A 251 -3.56 22.80 -4.02
N ILE A 252 -3.12 22.39 -5.19
CA ILE A 252 -1.69 22.13 -5.47
C ILE A 252 -0.79 23.35 -5.23
N ASN A 253 -1.37 24.55 -5.29
CA ASN A 253 -0.67 25.83 -5.08
C ASN A 253 -0.71 26.29 -3.61
N ASP A 254 -1.33 25.54 -2.69
CA ASP A 254 -1.35 25.88 -1.29
C ASP A 254 0.07 25.86 -0.69
N THR A 255 0.33 26.81 0.19
CA THR A 255 1.63 26.97 0.84
C THR A 255 1.64 26.55 2.31
N THR A 256 0.49 26.19 2.87
CA THR A 256 0.35 25.69 4.23
C THR A 256 0.40 24.17 4.25
N PHE A 257 1.47 23.61 4.77
CA PHE A 257 1.72 22.17 4.80
C PHE A 257 1.55 21.61 6.20
N GLU A 258 0.95 20.42 6.33
CA GLU A 258 0.96 19.61 7.54
C GLU A 258 2.38 19.18 7.92
N TYR A 259 3.18 18.85 6.92
CA TYR A 259 4.60 18.54 7.05
C TYR A 259 5.40 19.23 5.93
N ASN A 260 6.54 19.80 6.26
CA ASN A 260 7.50 20.35 5.30
C ASN A 260 8.91 20.12 5.87
N GLY A 261 9.61 19.09 5.39
CA GLY A 261 10.88 18.67 5.96
C GLY A 261 11.60 17.62 5.14
N LYS A 262 12.55 16.93 5.78
CA LYS A 262 13.35 15.89 5.15
C LYS A 262 12.73 14.50 5.35
N ALA A 263 12.95 13.63 4.37
CA ALA A 263 12.59 12.23 4.46
C ALA A 263 13.68 11.35 3.85
N GLY A 264 13.89 10.17 4.43
CA GLY A 264 14.65 9.10 3.81
C GLY A 264 13.68 8.22 2.99
N ILE A 265 13.99 7.93 1.74
CA ILE A 265 13.13 7.15 0.85
C ILE A 265 13.91 6.07 0.11
N GLU A 266 13.33 4.89 -0.02
CA GLU A 266 13.87 3.77 -0.82
C GLU A 266 12.73 2.99 -1.49
N ILE A 267 13.03 2.30 -2.60
CA ILE A 267 12.12 1.33 -3.21
C ILE A 267 11.97 0.15 -2.26
N ARG A 268 10.72 -0.32 -2.07
CA ARG A 268 10.44 -1.51 -1.28
C ARG A 268 9.60 -2.54 -2.03
N GLY A 269 9.65 -3.75 -1.52
CA GLY A 269 8.90 -4.90 -2.01
C GLY A 269 9.84 -5.95 -2.62
N ASN A 270 9.29 -7.12 -2.89
CA ASN A 270 9.96 -8.19 -3.63
C ASN A 270 9.37 -8.24 -5.04
N SER A 271 8.35 -9.06 -5.30
CA SER A 271 7.69 -9.16 -6.60
C SER A 271 7.05 -7.83 -7.07
N SER A 272 6.60 -6.97 -6.14
CA SER A 272 6.03 -5.66 -6.50
C SER A 272 7.04 -4.68 -7.11
N THR A 273 8.34 -4.95 -7.01
CA THR A 273 9.37 -4.12 -7.65
C THR A 273 9.38 -4.24 -9.18
N MET A 274 8.75 -5.28 -9.73
CA MET A 274 8.55 -5.43 -11.17
C MET A 274 7.60 -4.39 -11.77
N TYR A 275 6.68 -3.82 -10.97
CA TYR A 275 5.70 -2.87 -11.49
C TYR A 275 6.32 -1.49 -11.74
N PRO A 276 5.86 -0.76 -12.77
CA PRO A 276 6.29 0.62 -13.02
C PRO A 276 5.95 1.52 -11.82
N LYS A 277 4.77 1.38 -11.23
CA LYS A 277 4.34 2.11 -10.03
C LYS A 277 4.96 1.46 -8.78
N LYS A 278 6.06 2.02 -8.32
CA LYS A 278 6.83 1.49 -7.18
C LYS A 278 6.14 1.79 -5.85
N SER A 279 6.33 0.91 -4.87
CA SER A 279 6.08 1.19 -3.45
C SER A 279 7.36 1.64 -2.78
N TYR A 280 7.25 2.46 -1.72
CA TYR A 280 8.42 3.02 -1.03
C TYR A 280 8.36 2.79 0.47
N SER A 281 9.53 2.54 1.09
CA SER A 281 9.73 2.78 2.52
C SER A 281 10.11 4.25 2.70
N LEU A 282 9.50 4.89 3.70
CA LEU A 282 9.72 6.30 3.99
C LEU A 282 10.04 6.47 5.48
N GLU A 283 11.01 7.32 5.77
CA GLU A 283 11.33 7.76 7.13
C GLU A 283 11.33 9.28 7.19
N THR A 284 10.53 9.87 8.05
CA THR A 284 10.64 11.30 8.34
C THR A 284 11.90 11.57 9.16
N ARG A 285 12.70 12.58 8.76
CA ARG A 285 14.02 12.84 9.30
C ARG A 285 14.26 14.33 9.59
N ASN A 286 15.16 14.56 10.53
CA ASN A 286 15.78 15.87 10.73
C ASN A 286 16.80 16.16 9.60
N PRO A 287 17.21 17.44 9.42
CA PRO A 287 18.26 17.79 8.47
C PRO A 287 19.61 17.09 8.70
N ASP A 288 19.90 16.70 9.93
CA ASP A 288 21.10 15.93 10.35
C ASP A 288 20.96 14.42 10.11
N THR A 289 19.92 13.98 9.39
CA THR A 289 19.58 12.60 9.06
C THR A 289 19.04 11.75 10.20
N THR A 290 18.93 12.26 11.41
CA THR A 290 18.31 11.54 12.55
C THR A 290 16.80 11.42 12.36
N ASN A 291 16.20 10.39 12.94
CA ASN A 291 14.77 10.12 12.83
C ASN A 291 13.92 11.22 13.51
N LEU A 292 12.84 11.60 12.85
CA LEU A 292 11.89 12.60 13.33
C LEU A 292 10.48 11.99 13.43
N ASN A 293 10.01 11.74 14.63
CA ASN A 293 8.65 11.26 14.84
C ASN A 293 7.62 12.37 14.60
N VAL A 294 6.76 12.20 13.61
CA VAL A 294 5.67 13.12 13.26
C VAL A 294 4.34 12.38 13.09
N SER A 295 3.23 13.09 13.26
CA SER A 295 1.93 12.60 12.81
C SER A 295 1.76 12.97 11.35
N LEU A 296 1.36 12.02 10.52
CA LEU A 296 1.05 12.25 9.11
C LEU A 296 -0.40 11.84 8.84
N LEU A 297 -1.17 12.72 8.21
CA LEU A 297 -2.55 12.46 7.77
C LEU A 297 -3.44 11.95 8.92
N GLY A 298 -3.20 12.45 10.15
CA GLY A 298 -3.93 12.03 11.35
C GLY A 298 -3.56 10.64 11.89
N LEU A 299 -2.53 9.99 11.36
CA LEU A 299 -1.98 8.75 11.91
C LEU A 299 -1.07 9.02 13.12
N GLY A 300 -0.85 8.00 13.94
CA GLY A 300 -0.07 8.10 15.16
C GLY A 300 1.38 8.56 14.92
N LYS A 301 1.89 9.40 15.82
CA LYS A 301 3.22 10.02 15.71
C LYS A 301 4.33 8.96 15.70
N GLU A 302 5.03 8.85 14.57
CA GLU A 302 6.14 7.92 14.35
C GLU A 302 6.98 8.40 13.14
N ASN A 303 8.16 7.82 12.89
CA ASN A 303 9.02 8.17 11.75
C ASN A 303 8.93 7.20 10.57
N ASP A 304 8.61 5.92 10.80
CA ASP A 304 8.58 4.87 9.78
C ASP A 304 7.21 4.72 9.13
N TRP A 305 7.17 4.82 7.79
CA TRP A 305 5.97 4.75 6.97
C TRP A 305 6.18 3.90 5.74
N VAL A 306 5.08 3.44 5.14
CA VAL A 306 5.09 2.81 3.82
C VAL A 306 4.18 3.59 2.89
N LEU A 307 4.68 3.93 1.72
CA LEU A 307 3.90 4.45 0.60
C LEU A 307 3.60 3.26 -0.31
N HIS A 308 2.43 2.65 -0.13
CA HIS A 308 2.00 1.53 -0.95
C HIS A 308 1.44 2.05 -2.28
N GLY A 309 2.02 1.62 -3.39
CA GLY A 309 1.57 1.94 -4.75
C GLY A 309 0.74 0.78 -5.32
N PRO A 310 -0.61 0.80 -5.22
CA PRO A 310 -1.45 -0.29 -5.73
C PRO A 310 -1.49 -0.25 -7.26
N TYR A 311 -0.70 -1.10 -7.92
CA TYR A 311 -0.64 -1.21 -9.37
C TYR A 311 -1.48 -2.38 -9.89
N ALA A 312 -1.25 -3.58 -9.35
CA ALA A 312 -2.03 -4.77 -9.69
C ALA A 312 -3.41 -4.82 -9.00
N ASP A 313 -3.59 -4.09 -7.88
CA ASP A 313 -4.88 -3.93 -7.25
C ASP A 313 -5.67 -2.78 -7.90
N LYS A 314 -6.48 -3.10 -8.89
CA LYS A 314 -7.29 -2.11 -9.64
C LYS A 314 -8.42 -1.50 -8.83
N THR A 315 -8.75 -2.04 -7.65
CA THR A 315 -9.68 -1.39 -6.71
C THR A 315 -8.98 -0.32 -5.87
N LEU A 316 -7.65 -0.33 -5.80
CA LEU A 316 -6.77 0.54 -5.01
C LEU A 316 -6.93 0.39 -3.48
N MET A 317 -7.74 -0.56 -2.98
CA MET A 317 -8.17 -0.59 -1.57
C MET A 317 -8.02 -1.93 -0.84
N ARG A 318 -7.53 -3.02 -1.47
CA ARG A 318 -7.52 -4.36 -0.84
C ARG A 318 -6.73 -4.41 0.46
N ASN A 319 -5.57 -3.76 0.54
CA ASN A 319 -4.81 -3.62 1.78
C ASN A 319 -5.59 -2.80 2.83
N VAL A 320 -6.27 -1.73 2.41
CA VAL A 320 -7.07 -0.88 3.31
C VAL A 320 -8.20 -1.70 3.95
N LEU A 321 -8.91 -2.51 3.14
CA LEU A 321 -9.97 -3.40 3.62
C LEU A 321 -9.43 -4.42 4.62
N ALA A 322 -8.34 -5.11 4.28
CA ALA A 322 -7.75 -6.13 5.14
C ALA A 322 -7.31 -5.57 6.50
N TYR A 323 -6.71 -4.39 6.51
CA TYR A 323 -6.22 -3.78 7.75
C TYR A 323 -7.36 -3.20 8.60
N ASP A 324 -8.43 -2.68 7.98
CA ASP A 324 -9.65 -2.31 8.72
C ASP A 324 -10.26 -3.54 9.42
N LEU A 325 -10.45 -4.63 8.68
CA LEU A 325 -10.95 -5.88 9.23
C LEU A 325 -10.05 -6.41 10.36
N GLY A 326 -8.73 -6.31 10.19
CA GLY A 326 -7.76 -6.68 11.23
C GLY A 326 -7.93 -5.85 12.51
N ASN A 327 -8.07 -4.53 12.40
CA ASN A 327 -8.32 -3.67 13.56
C ASN A 327 -9.64 -4.00 14.27
N ARG A 328 -10.66 -4.46 13.55
CA ARG A 328 -11.97 -4.83 14.13
C ARG A 328 -11.95 -6.12 14.94
N THR A 329 -10.92 -6.94 14.81
CA THR A 329 -10.73 -8.08 15.71
C THR A 329 -10.39 -7.68 17.14
N GLY A 330 -10.07 -6.38 17.37
CA GLY A 330 -9.63 -5.86 18.67
C GLY A 330 -8.12 -5.90 18.86
N LYS A 331 -7.36 -6.41 17.88
CA LYS A 331 -5.88 -6.35 17.84
C LYS A 331 -5.44 -5.24 16.90
N TRP A 332 -4.30 -4.63 17.18
CA TRP A 332 -3.76 -3.58 16.31
C TRP A 332 -3.37 -4.16 14.94
N SER A 333 -3.76 -3.47 13.89
CA SER A 333 -3.29 -3.65 12.51
C SER A 333 -2.91 -2.29 11.94
N PRO A 334 -2.04 -2.22 10.90
CA PRO A 334 -1.64 -0.95 10.33
C PRO A 334 -2.83 -0.08 9.92
N LYS A 335 -2.82 1.17 10.33
CA LYS A 335 -3.80 2.15 9.83
C LYS A 335 -3.32 2.70 8.50
N THR A 336 -4.27 3.16 7.70
CA THR A 336 -4.01 3.60 6.33
C THR A 336 -4.67 4.94 6.03
N ARG A 337 -4.11 5.68 5.04
CA ARG A 337 -4.73 6.87 4.44
C ARG A 337 -4.45 6.90 2.95
N PHE A 338 -5.45 7.15 2.15
CA PHE A 338 -5.27 7.45 0.73
C PHE A 338 -4.66 8.83 0.57
N PHE A 339 -3.79 8.98 -0.42
CA PHE A 339 -3.22 10.26 -0.83
C PHE A 339 -2.81 10.20 -2.30
N GLU A 340 -2.55 11.34 -2.91
CA GLU A 340 -1.98 11.44 -4.25
C GLU A 340 -0.51 11.86 -4.15
N LEU A 341 0.36 11.16 -4.87
CA LEU A 341 1.81 11.37 -4.83
C LEU A 341 2.27 12.19 -6.03
N TYR A 342 3.06 13.22 -5.75
CA TYR A 342 3.95 13.87 -6.71
C TYR A 342 5.40 13.51 -6.39
N LEU A 343 6.08 12.92 -7.35
CA LEU A 343 7.50 12.55 -7.22
C LEU A 343 8.30 13.37 -8.23
N ASN A 344 9.23 14.18 -7.75
CA ASN A 344 10.06 15.08 -8.57
C ASN A 344 9.23 16.02 -9.50
N GLY A 345 8.08 16.48 -9.00
CA GLY A 345 7.17 17.33 -9.74
C GLY A 345 6.17 16.60 -10.66
N ILE A 346 6.28 15.27 -10.79
CA ILE A 346 5.41 14.46 -11.65
C ILE A 346 4.34 13.79 -10.81
N TYR A 347 3.09 13.86 -11.26
CA TYR A 347 2.00 13.11 -10.66
C TYR A 347 2.20 11.61 -10.83
N SER A 348 2.21 10.89 -9.73
CA SER A 348 2.50 9.45 -9.66
C SER A 348 1.27 8.60 -9.29
N GLY A 349 0.09 9.23 -9.17
CA GLY A 349 -1.17 8.53 -8.91
C GLY A 349 -1.54 8.41 -7.43
N VAL A 350 -2.56 7.60 -7.18
CA VAL A 350 -3.07 7.29 -5.83
C VAL A 350 -2.13 6.32 -5.14
N TYR A 351 -1.77 6.64 -3.92
CA TYR A 351 -1.00 5.80 -3.00
C TYR A 351 -1.76 5.62 -1.68
N VAL A 352 -1.32 4.65 -0.89
CA VAL A 352 -1.81 4.44 0.46
C VAL A 352 -0.64 4.63 1.43
N LEU A 353 -0.76 5.60 2.33
CA LEU A 353 0.13 5.74 3.49
C LEU A 353 -0.23 4.66 4.49
N VAL A 354 0.74 3.82 4.86
CA VAL A 354 0.55 2.67 5.74
C VAL A 354 1.50 2.79 6.92
N GLU A 355 0.99 2.54 8.13
CA GLU A 355 1.81 2.40 9.32
C GLU A 355 2.71 1.16 9.20
N LYS A 356 4.03 1.31 9.41
CA LYS A 356 4.95 0.18 9.46
C LYS A 356 4.77 -0.59 10.77
N ILE A 357 4.83 -1.92 10.72
CA ILE A 357 4.80 -2.77 11.92
C ILE A 357 6.08 -2.52 12.72
N LYS A 358 5.92 -2.15 13.99
CA LYS A 358 7.00 -1.78 14.90
C LYS A 358 6.50 -1.81 16.35
N ASN A 359 7.40 -2.03 17.30
CA ASN A 359 7.10 -1.87 18.73
C ASN A 359 7.15 -0.38 19.12
N ASP A 360 6.02 0.28 19.07
CA ASP A 360 5.85 1.67 19.48
C ASP A 360 4.45 1.88 20.11
N LYS A 361 4.33 2.86 21.00
CA LYS A 361 3.06 3.18 21.69
C LYS A 361 1.90 3.52 20.75
N ASN A 362 2.18 3.98 19.53
CA ASN A 362 1.20 4.31 18.50
C ASN A 362 1.04 3.20 17.45
N ARG A 363 1.74 2.09 17.62
CA ARG A 363 1.73 0.90 16.76
C ARG A 363 1.39 -0.33 17.61
N LEU A 364 2.19 -1.36 17.51
CA LEU A 364 2.09 -2.54 18.37
C LEU A 364 2.78 -2.24 19.69
N ASN A 365 2.00 -1.89 20.71
CA ASN A 365 2.49 -1.38 21.99
C ASN A 365 2.83 -2.54 22.95
N LEU A 366 4.00 -3.13 22.77
CA LEU A 366 4.55 -4.17 23.63
C LEU A 366 5.51 -3.60 24.67
N ALA A 367 5.87 -4.40 25.68
CA ALA A 367 7.01 -4.10 26.52
C ALA A 367 8.26 -3.91 25.67
N LYS A 368 9.07 -2.91 25.98
CA LYS A 368 10.35 -2.74 25.30
C LYS A 368 11.35 -3.75 25.81
N LEU A 369 11.98 -4.48 24.91
CA LEU A 369 13.10 -5.36 25.21
C LEU A 369 14.42 -4.57 25.10
N THR A 370 15.27 -4.66 26.12
CA THR A 370 16.55 -3.95 26.19
C THR A 370 17.71 -4.92 26.41
N PRO A 371 18.97 -4.54 26.16
CA PRO A 371 20.12 -5.40 26.44
C PRO A 371 20.29 -5.84 27.90
N THR A 372 19.58 -5.20 28.86
CA THR A 372 19.62 -5.59 30.28
C THR A 372 18.58 -6.66 30.63
N ASP A 373 17.62 -6.92 29.73
CA ASP A 373 16.50 -7.84 29.95
C ASP A 373 16.95 -9.28 29.62
N THR A 374 17.62 -9.95 30.55
CA THR A 374 18.28 -11.24 30.33
C THR A 374 17.72 -12.40 31.16
N ILE A 375 16.88 -12.11 32.15
CA ILE A 375 16.31 -13.10 33.08
C ILE A 375 14.85 -12.75 33.44
N ASP A 376 14.15 -13.70 34.01
CA ASP A 376 12.81 -13.59 34.57
C ASP A 376 11.79 -12.96 33.58
N ASP A 377 10.77 -12.28 34.08
CA ASP A 377 9.73 -11.64 33.28
C ASP A 377 10.29 -10.61 32.26
N ALA A 378 11.43 -9.99 32.58
CA ALA A 378 12.06 -9.02 31.70
C ALA A 378 12.45 -9.61 30.34
N LEU A 379 12.92 -10.87 30.33
CA LEU A 379 13.32 -11.62 29.13
C LEU A 379 12.10 -12.09 28.30
N THR A 380 10.92 -12.24 28.92
CA THR A 380 9.84 -13.02 28.34
C THR A 380 9.04 -12.35 27.25
N GLY A 381 9.26 -11.05 26.96
CA GLY A 381 8.43 -10.35 25.99
C GLY A 381 9.05 -9.13 25.35
N GLY A 382 8.31 -8.57 24.38
CA GLY A 382 8.78 -7.47 23.55
C GLY A 382 9.31 -7.94 22.19
N TYR A 383 8.88 -9.10 21.73
CA TYR A 383 9.32 -9.71 20.47
C TYR A 383 8.24 -9.58 19.40
N ILE A 384 8.61 -9.06 18.22
CA ILE A 384 7.83 -9.11 16.99
C ILE A 384 8.62 -9.99 16.00
N LEU A 385 7.93 -11.00 15.47
CA LEU A 385 8.48 -11.98 14.54
C LEU A 385 7.65 -12.02 13.26
N LYS A 386 8.22 -12.56 12.20
CA LYS A 386 7.49 -12.93 10.98
C LYS A 386 7.96 -14.27 10.43
N LEU A 387 7.04 -15.03 9.86
CA LEU A 387 7.35 -16.05 8.88
C LEU A 387 7.49 -15.35 7.54
N ASP A 388 8.67 -15.46 6.91
CA ASP A 388 8.95 -14.80 5.64
C ASP A 388 10.20 -15.37 4.99
N ARG A 389 10.52 -14.87 3.80
CA ARG A 389 11.77 -15.14 3.07
C ARG A 389 12.91 -14.40 3.77
N PRO A 390 14.04 -15.07 4.08
CA PRO A 390 15.25 -14.35 4.43
C PRO A 390 15.71 -13.51 3.24
N GLU A 391 16.03 -12.25 3.48
CA GLU A 391 16.61 -11.38 2.46
C GLU A 391 18.14 -11.65 2.36
N THR A 392 18.76 -11.20 1.28
CA THR A 392 20.23 -11.37 1.09
C THR A 392 21.05 -10.61 2.14
N THR A 393 20.42 -9.68 2.86
CA THR A 393 20.99 -8.94 3.99
C THR A 393 20.87 -9.68 5.32
N ASP A 394 20.02 -10.71 5.41
CA ASP A 394 19.81 -11.54 6.61
C ASP A 394 20.92 -12.61 6.69
N VAL A 395 22.15 -12.16 6.86
CA VAL A 395 23.36 -13.03 6.79
C VAL A 395 23.81 -13.58 8.13
N ASN A 396 23.22 -13.13 9.25
CA ASN A 396 23.61 -13.57 10.58
C ASN A 396 22.66 -14.68 11.09
N GLU A 397 23.23 -15.66 11.78
CA GLU A 397 22.46 -16.72 12.45
C GLU A 397 21.45 -16.20 13.48
N LYS A 398 21.56 -14.92 13.89
CA LYS A 398 20.64 -14.25 14.79
C LYS A 398 19.46 -13.58 14.09
N ASP A 399 19.53 -13.37 12.78
CA ASP A 399 18.46 -12.65 12.06
C ASP A 399 17.24 -13.54 11.86
N TYR A 400 17.45 -14.86 11.77
CA TYR A 400 16.39 -15.83 11.62
C TYR A 400 16.77 -17.22 12.18
N TRP A 401 15.79 -18.09 12.31
CA TRP A 401 15.97 -19.54 12.49
C TRP A 401 14.96 -20.33 11.65
N ILE A 402 15.21 -21.62 11.49
CA ILE A 402 14.33 -22.51 10.73
C ILE A 402 13.60 -23.41 11.74
N SER A 403 12.29 -23.60 11.54
CA SER A 403 11.53 -24.57 12.32
C SER A 403 12.14 -25.96 12.20
N PRO A 404 12.25 -26.72 13.31
CA PRO A 404 12.65 -28.13 13.27
C PRO A 404 11.60 -29.01 12.58
N TYR A 405 10.35 -28.53 12.45
CA TYR A 405 9.27 -29.21 11.80
C TYR A 405 9.25 -28.86 10.31
N ARG A 406 9.14 -29.88 9.47
CA ARG A 406 9.05 -29.71 8.02
C ARG A 406 7.64 -29.91 7.56
N ALA A 407 7.21 -29.14 6.57
CA ALA A 407 5.98 -29.45 5.87
C ALA A 407 6.04 -30.88 5.29
N PRO A 408 4.93 -31.62 5.31
CA PRO A 408 4.87 -32.99 4.81
C PRO A 408 4.93 -33.08 3.29
N THR A 409 5.89 -32.38 2.65
CA THR A 409 6.00 -32.24 1.20
C THR A 409 7.30 -32.82 0.68
N SER A 410 7.30 -33.24 -0.58
CA SER A 410 8.49 -33.78 -1.28
C SER A 410 9.59 -32.76 -1.53
N LEU A 411 9.31 -31.45 -1.38
CA LEU A 411 10.17 -30.35 -1.79
C LEU A 411 11.09 -29.81 -0.68
N GLN A 412 11.17 -30.44 0.48
CA GLN A 412 12.00 -29.99 1.61
C GLN A 412 11.86 -28.49 1.92
N GLN A 413 10.66 -27.96 1.80
CA GLN A 413 10.35 -26.56 2.08
C GLN A 413 10.69 -26.22 3.53
N LYS A 414 11.11 -24.98 3.76
CA LYS A 414 11.53 -24.49 5.08
C LYS A 414 10.60 -23.40 5.56
N GLU A 415 10.43 -23.34 6.86
CA GLU A 415 9.73 -22.28 7.58
C GLU A 415 10.77 -21.42 8.28
N TYR A 416 10.90 -20.17 7.83
CA TYR A 416 11.86 -19.23 8.38
C TYR A 416 11.16 -18.26 9.31
N PHE A 417 11.60 -18.21 10.56
CA PHE A 417 11.19 -17.19 11.53
C PHE A 417 12.24 -16.08 11.55
N LEU A 418 11.83 -14.86 11.22
CA LEU A 418 12.67 -13.69 11.20
C LEU A 418 12.31 -12.76 12.35
N HIS A 419 13.34 -12.12 12.93
CA HIS A 419 13.15 -11.04 13.88
C HIS A 419 12.75 -9.75 13.15
N VAL A 420 11.78 -9.03 13.72
CA VAL A 420 11.29 -7.75 13.16
C VAL A 420 11.62 -6.60 14.12
N ASP A 421 11.28 -6.76 15.39
CA ASP A 421 11.56 -5.77 16.42
C ASP A 421 11.67 -6.48 17.79
N PRO A 422 12.84 -6.46 18.45
CA PRO A 422 14.12 -5.94 17.93
C PRO A 422 14.61 -6.73 16.70
N VAL A 423 15.41 -6.10 15.85
CA VAL A 423 16.11 -6.81 14.76
C VAL A 423 17.15 -7.77 15.34
N GLY A 424 17.48 -8.84 14.63
CA GLY A 424 18.37 -9.90 15.15
C GLY A 424 19.73 -9.41 15.61
N SER A 425 20.31 -8.40 14.93
CA SER A 425 21.57 -7.77 15.31
C SER A 425 21.55 -7.10 16.69
N ASP A 426 20.40 -6.63 17.14
CA ASP A 426 20.23 -5.91 18.42
C ASP A 426 19.96 -6.87 19.59
N LEU A 427 19.67 -8.14 19.30
CA LEU A 427 19.38 -9.15 20.31
C LEU A 427 20.66 -9.74 20.94
N LEU A 428 20.62 -9.93 22.25
CA LEU A 428 21.58 -10.78 22.93
C LEU A 428 21.31 -12.26 22.62
N PRO A 429 22.31 -13.15 22.66
CA PRO A 429 22.11 -14.58 22.45
C PRO A 429 21.03 -15.18 23.35
N VAL A 430 20.95 -14.79 24.61
CA VAL A 430 19.93 -15.28 25.57
C VAL A 430 18.52 -14.88 25.15
N GLN A 431 18.34 -13.69 24.58
CA GLN A 431 17.05 -13.19 24.10
C GLN A 431 16.63 -13.93 22.82
N HIS A 432 17.53 -14.09 21.86
CA HIS A 432 17.30 -14.89 20.66
C HIS A 432 16.91 -16.34 21.01
N GLU A 433 17.70 -17.01 21.87
CA GLU A 433 17.42 -18.39 22.25
C GLU A 433 16.12 -18.52 23.06
N TYR A 434 15.77 -17.53 23.89
CA TYR A 434 14.49 -17.53 24.61
C TYR A 434 13.30 -17.63 23.66
N ILE A 435 13.20 -16.70 22.70
CA ILE A 435 12.02 -16.67 21.83
C ILE A 435 12.01 -17.84 20.83
N LYS A 436 13.15 -18.26 20.34
CA LYS A 436 13.30 -19.45 19.51
C LYS A 436 12.84 -20.71 20.28
N ASN A 437 13.29 -20.88 21.53
CA ASN A 437 12.84 -21.99 22.38
C ASN A 437 11.36 -21.92 22.71
N TYR A 438 10.81 -20.73 22.93
CA TYR A 438 9.38 -20.55 23.14
C TYR A 438 8.56 -21.07 21.95
N ILE A 439 8.91 -20.66 20.73
CA ILE A 439 8.26 -21.11 19.50
C ILE A 439 8.45 -22.62 19.32
N THR A 440 9.66 -23.13 19.49
CA THR A 440 9.94 -24.57 19.39
C THR A 440 9.13 -25.41 20.39
N ASN A 441 8.98 -24.92 21.63
CA ASN A 441 8.18 -25.60 22.64
C ASN A 441 6.68 -25.57 22.33
N PHE A 442 6.19 -24.46 21.78
CA PHE A 442 4.84 -24.39 21.24
C PHE A 442 4.64 -25.45 20.13
N GLU A 443 5.56 -25.51 19.17
CA GLU A 443 5.52 -26.49 18.08
C GLU A 443 5.58 -27.91 18.60
N ASN A 444 6.46 -28.20 19.57
CA ASN A 444 6.53 -29.51 20.27
C ASN A 444 5.19 -29.89 20.91
N ALA A 445 4.57 -28.97 21.64
CA ALA A 445 3.29 -29.18 22.28
C ALA A 445 2.18 -29.48 21.26
N LEU A 446 2.14 -28.71 20.16
CA LEU A 446 1.15 -28.88 19.10
C LEU A 446 1.38 -30.18 18.28
N TYR A 447 2.64 -30.55 18.03
CA TYR A 447 2.98 -31.76 17.28
C TYR A 447 2.69 -33.03 18.05
N SER A 448 2.73 -32.99 19.40
CA SER A 448 2.57 -34.13 20.27
C SER A 448 1.19 -34.81 20.13
N ASN A 449 1.08 -36.06 20.55
CA ASN A 449 -0.20 -36.75 20.64
C ASN A 449 -1.14 -36.16 21.71
N ASN A 450 -0.60 -35.41 22.66
CA ASN A 450 -1.33 -34.75 23.73
C ASN A 450 -1.63 -33.25 23.43
N TYR A 451 -1.62 -32.84 22.16
CA TYR A 451 -1.76 -31.43 21.77
C TYR A 451 -3.05 -30.77 22.27
N THR A 452 -4.15 -31.54 22.44
CA THR A 452 -5.42 -31.04 22.96
C THR A 452 -5.55 -31.13 24.49
N ASN A 453 -4.47 -31.52 25.20
CA ASN A 453 -4.51 -31.58 26.66
C ASN A 453 -4.50 -30.16 27.24
N PRO A 454 -5.44 -29.81 28.15
CA PRO A 454 -5.54 -28.46 28.69
C PRO A 454 -4.30 -27.95 29.43
N SER A 455 -3.50 -28.83 30.01
CA SER A 455 -2.34 -28.46 30.84
C SER A 455 -1.02 -28.49 30.11
N ILE A 456 -0.82 -29.43 29.17
CA ILE A 456 0.46 -29.65 28.49
C ILE A 456 0.38 -29.47 26.98
N GLY A 457 -0.82 -29.27 26.44
CA GLY A 457 -1.04 -28.99 25.01
C GLY A 457 -0.74 -27.54 24.65
N TYR A 458 -1.04 -27.20 23.42
CA TYR A 458 -0.67 -25.89 22.84
C TYR A 458 -1.45 -24.68 23.40
N TYR A 459 -2.58 -24.89 24.12
CA TYR A 459 -3.44 -23.81 24.62
C TYR A 459 -2.74 -22.84 25.58
N SER A 460 -1.71 -23.32 26.30
CA SER A 460 -0.94 -22.49 27.22
C SER A 460 0.02 -21.54 26.51
N TRP A 461 0.36 -21.83 25.25
CA TRP A 461 1.39 -21.14 24.49
C TRP A 461 0.86 -19.98 23.62
N ILE A 462 -0.43 -20.05 23.20
CA ILE A 462 -0.99 -19.12 22.22
C ILE A 462 -2.17 -18.32 22.76
N ASP A 463 -2.37 -17.11 22.23
CA ASP A 463 -3.65 -16.40 22.31
C ASP A 463 -4.61 -17.01 21.27
N MET A 464 -5.46 -17.92 21.73
CA MET A 464 -6.39 -18.69 20.91
C MET A 464 -7.25 -17.78 20.02
N ASN A 465 -7.75 -16.67 20.55
CA ASN A 465 -8.58 -15.74 19.78
C ASN A 465 -7.81 -15.12 18.61
N SER A 466 -6.55 -14.75 18.83
CA SER A 466 -5.74 -14.15 17.75
C SER A 466 -5.44 -15.15 16.63
N PHE A 467 -5.18 -16.42 16.97
CA PHE A 467 -4.95 -17.47 15.98
C PHE A 467 -6.22 -17.77 15.17
N VAL A 468 -7.37 -17.80 15.82
CA VAL A 468 -8.66 -18.00 15.16
C VAL A 468 -9.02 -16.80 14.28
N ASP A 469 -8.82 -15.59 14.74
CA ASP A 469 -9.06 -14.37 13.94
C ASP A 469 -8.15 -14.31 12.74
N TYR A 470 -6.87 -14.65 12.92
CA TYR A 470 -5.91 -14.74 11.82
C TYR A 470 -6.33 -15.77 10.78
N TYR A 471 -6.79 -16.96 11.24
CA TYR A 471 -7.36 -18.00 10.38
C TYR A 471 -8.58 -17.46 9.61
N ILE A 472 -9.55 -16.86 10.31
CA ILE A 472 -10.78 -16.32 9.68
C ILE A 472 -10.44 -15.32 8.59
N LEU A 473 -9.58 -14.33 8.86
CA LEU A 473 -9.29 -13.27 7.89
C LEU A 473 -8.39 -13.74 6.75
N THR A 474 -7.44 -14.64 7.00
CA THR A 474 -6.62 -15.26 5.95
C THR A 474 -7.49 -16.08 5.01
N GLU A 475 -8.41 -16.87 5.56
CA GLU A 475 -9.34 -17.66 4.75
C GLU A 475 -10.40 -16.80 4.05
N LEU A 476 -10.94 -15.78 4.72
CA LEU A 476 -11.91 -14.84 4.13
C LEU A 476 -11.31 -14.15 2.92
N SER A 477 -10.09 -13.69 3.02
CA SER A 477 -9.40 -12.98 1.96
C SER A 477 -8.80 -13.90 0.89
N ARG A 478 -8.69 -15.20 1.16
CA ARG A 478 -7.87 -16.16 0.40
C ARG A 478 -6.45 -15.66 0.18
N ASN A 479 -5.83 -15.18 1.26
CA ASN A 479 -4.44 -14.73 1.20
C ASN A 479 -3.50 -15.92 0.99
N LEU A 480 -2.94 -16.04 -0.21
CA LEU A 480 -2.05 -17.13 -0.58
C LEU A 480 -0.69 -17.08 0.12
N ASP A 481 -0.28 -15.90 0.52
CA ASP A 481 0.96 -15.66 1.27
C ASP A 481 0.74 -15.81 2.78
N GLY A 482 -0.46 -15.57 3.24
CA GLY A 482 -0.87 -15.80 4.62
C GLY A 482 -0.54 -17.23 5.05
N TYR A 483 -0.17 -17.43 6.30
CA TYR A 483 0.35 -18.62 6.93
C TYR A 483 1.84 -18.91 6.70
N ARG A 484 2.49 -18.47 5.63
CA ARG A 484 3.85 -18.92 5.23
C ARG A 484 4.86 -17.79 4.95
N ILE A 485 4.41 -16.67 4.41
CA ILE A 485 5.22 -15.46 4.17
C ILE A 485 4.42 -14.22 4.56
N SER A 486 5.10 -13.13 4.87
CA SER A 486 4.47 -11.88 5.37
C SER A 486 3.53 -12.14 6.57
N THR A 487 3.79 -13.19 7.33
CA THR A 487 2.95 -13.65 8.44
C THR A 487 3.55 -13.23 9.76
N PHE A 488 3.00 -12.19 10.35
CA PHE A 488 3.51 -11.60 11.60
C PHE A 488 2.91 -12.24 12.84
N MET A 489 3.70 -12.25 13.92
CA MET A 489 3.30 -12.68 15.25
C MET A 489 4.14 -11.94 16.29
N TYR A 490 3.65 -11.88 17.51
CA TYR A 490 4.36 -11.21 18.60
C TYR A 490 4.14 -11.87 19.95
N LYS A 491 5.05 -11.59 20.87
CA LYS A 491 4.93 -12.02 22.27
C LYS A 491 5.29 -10.86 23.21
N ASP A 492 4.35 -10.49 24.08
CA ASP A 492 4.61 -9.58 25.20
C ASP A 492 5.07 -10.34 26.44
N LYS A 493 5.42 -9.63 27.52
CA LYS A 493 5.87 -10.22 28.79
C LYS A 493 4.81 -11.14 29.39
N ASP A 494 5.26 -12.17 30.10
CA ASP A 494 4.37 -13.13 30.77
C ASP A 494 3.46 -12.42 31.78
N SER A 495 3.97 -11.42 32.51
CA SER A 495 3.19 -10.56 33.42
C SER A 495 2.08 -9.76 32.71
N LYS A 496 2.13 -9.64 31.38
CA LYS A 496 1.11 -8.99 30.55
C LYS A 496 0.23 -10.00 29.80
N GLY A 497 0.22 -11.26 30.22
CA GLY A 497 -0.51 -12.34 29.57
C GLY A 497 0.17 -12.84 28.30
N GLY A 498 1.49 -12.74 28.23
CA GLY A 498 2.39 -12.89 27.10
C GLY A 498 2.42 -14.24 26.41
N LYS A 499 1.30 -14.64 25.83
CA LYS A 499 1.22 -15.76 24.89
C LYS A 499 1.57 -15.29 23.48
N LEU A 500 2.02 -16.25 22.65
CA LEU A 500 2.20 -15.99 21.22
C LEU A 500 0.88 -15.52 20.60
N THR A 501 0.90 -14.39 19.96
CA THR A 501 -0.27 -13.72 19.38
C THR A 501 -0.06 -13.53 17.88
N MET A 502 -1.02 -13.99 17.05
CA MET A 502 -0.98 -13.81 15.60
C MET A 502 -1.35 -12.40 15.18
N GLY A 503 -0.73 -11.94 14.12
CA GLY A 503 -0.85 -10.58 13.59
C GLY A 503 0.39 -9.73 13.93
N PRO A 504 0.37 -8.45 13.50
CA PRO A 504 -0.63 -7.75 12.69
C PRO A 504 -0.77 -8.29 11.27
N PHE A 505 -1.91 -7.98 10.63
CA PHE A 505 -2.14 -8.34 9.23
C PHE A 505 -1.24 -7.50 8.31
N TRP A 506 -0.68 -8.15 7.27
CA TRP A 506 0.25 -7.49 6.35
C TRP A 506 0.19 -8.12 4.96
N ASP A 507 0.29 -7.27 3.90
CA ASP A 507 0.43 -7.64 2.49
C ASP A 507 -0.76 -8.44 1.91
N TYR A 508 -1.90 -7.75 1.77
CA TYR A 508 -3.17 -8.32 1.28
C TYR A 508 -3.56 -7.82 -0.13
N ASN A 509 -2.62 -7.25 -0.90
CA ASN A 509 -2.89 -6.68 -2.22
C ASN A 509 -3.29 -7.71 -3.29
N ILE A 510 -2.85 -8.97 -3.16
CA ILE A 510 -3.20 -10.08 -4.07
C ILE A 510 -4.43 -10.90 -3.63
N CYS A 511 -5.11 -10.46 -2.57
CA CYS A 511 -6.23 -11.13 -1.93
C CYS A 511 -7.59 -10.76 -2.52
N PHE A 512 -8.67 -11.28 -1.90
CA PHE A 512 -10.06 -10.96 -2.27
C PHE A 512 -10.33 -11.15 -3.77
N GLY A 513 -9.89 -12.30 -4.31
CA GLY A 513 -10.09 -12.67 -5.70
C GLY A 513 -9.17 -11.97 -6.70
N ASN A 514 -8.13 -11.24 -6.27
CA ASN A 514 -7.23 -10.56 -7.21
C ASN A 514 -6.24 -11.48 -7.92
N ALA A 515 -5.77 -12.57 -7.28
CA ALA A 515 -4.78 -13.46 -7.87
C ALA A 515 -5.40 -14.60 -8.68
N ASN A 516 -4.73 -14.97 -9.79
CA ASN A 516 -5.15 -16.04 -10.72
C ASN A 516 -4.41 -17.38 -10.53
N PHE A 517 -3.51 -17.47 -9.54
CA PHE A 517 -2.76 -18.70 -9.26
C PHE A 517 -3.26 -19.36 -7.96
N PHE A 518 -2.95 -20.65 -7.76
CA PHE A 518 -3.42 -21.46 -6.63
C PHE A 518 -4.93 -21.33 -6.34
N SER A 519 -5.73 -21.14 -7.37
CA SER A 519 -7.19 -20.97 -7.26
C SER A 519 -7.62 -19.79 -6.37
N ALA A 520 -6.80 -18.76 -6.18
CA ALA A 520 -7.12 -17.61 -5.33
C ALA A 520 -8.32 -16.80 -5.82
N GLY A 521 -8.63 -16.84 -7.12
CA GLY A 521 -9.84 -16.24 -7.68
C GLY A 521 -11.14 -16.91 -7.25
N ASN A 522 -11.11 -18.18 -6.79
CA ASN A 522 -12.29 -18.93 -6.40
C ASN A 522 -12.84 -18.44 -5.05
N THR A 523 -14.15 -18.44 -4.91
CA THR A 523 -14.81 -18.12 -3.64
C THR A 523 -14.97 -19.34 -2.71
N SER A 524 -14.72 -20.56 -3.21
CA SER A 524 -14.79 -21.82 -2.48
C SER A 524 -13.40 -22.42 -2.17
N GLY A 525 -13.34 -23.35 -1.24
CA GLY A 525 -12.11 -24.04 -0.80
C GLY A 525 -11.34 -23.24 0.26
N TRP A 526 -10.65 -23.98 1.15
CA TRP A 526 -9.78 -23.39 2.16
C TRP A 526 -8.37 -23.16 1.59
N VAL A 527 -7.72 -22.06 1.98
CA VAL A 527 -6.31 -21.82 1.67
C VAL A 527 -5.44 -22.90 2.30
N VAL A 528 -5.73 -23.26 3.54
CA VAL A 528 -5.02 -24.29 4.30
C VAL A 528 -5.02 -25.67 3.63
N ASP A 529 -6.00 -25.98 2.78
CA ASP A 529 -6.11 -27.28 2.07
C ASP A 529 -5.52 -27.23 0.65
N GLY A 530 -5.43 -26.07 0.03
CA GLY A 530 -5.22 -25.93 -1.40
C GLY A 530 -3.92 -25.28 -1.86
N MET A 531 -3.04 -24.93 -0.93
CA MET A 531 -1.74 -24.35 -1.27
C MET A 531 -0.85 -25.42 -1.90
N GLY A 532 -0.71 -25.37 -3.20
CA GLY A 532 0.29 -26.18 -3.91
C GLY A 532 1.70 -25.81 -3.44
N ASN A 533 2.56 -26.79 -3.29
CA ASN A 533 3.93 -26.68 -2.83
C ASN A 533 4.88 -26.20 -3.96
N ALA A 534 4.51 -25.16 -4.70
CA ALA A 534 5.22 -24.78 -5.91
C ALA A 534 6.45 -23.90 -5.66
N ASP A 535 6.58 -23.32 -4.45
CA ASP A 535 7.74 -22.51 -4.07
C ASP A 535 8.47 -23.08 -2.85
N GLY A 536 9.61 -22.53 -2.49
CA GLY A 536 10.50 -23.02 -1.42
C GLY A 536 10.00 -22.76 0.01
N TYR A 537 8.77 -22.23 0.21
CA TYR A 537 8.27 -21.79 1.52
C TYR A 537 7.07 -22.62 1.95
N ALA A 538 7.20 -23.23 3.14
CA ALA A 538 6.17 -24.09 3.69
C ALA A 538 5.14 -23.30 4.50
N MET A 539 3.92 -23.79 4.46
CA MET A 539 2.91 -23.44 5.47
C MET A 539 3.18 -24.28 6.72
N PRO A 540 3.28 -23.70 7.91
CA PRO A 540 3.43 -24.46 9.14
C PRO A 540 2.31 -25.49 9.32
N PHE A 541 2.65 -26.67 9.79
CA PHE A 541 1.71 -27.75 10.09
C PHE A 541 0.63 -27.33 11.10
N TRP A 542 0.81 -26.22 11.77
CA TRP A 542 -0.07 -25.67 12.81
C TRP A 542 -1.52 -25.60 12.35
N TRP A 543 -1.74 -25.05 11.18
CA TRP A 543 -3.08 -24.74 10.67
C TRP A 543 -3.91 -25.98 10.35
N GLN A 544 -3.27 -27.01 9.79
CA GLN A 544 -3.91 -28.29 9.58
C GLN A 544 -4.19 -28.99 10.91
N LYS A 545 -3.26 -28.92 11.87
CA LYS A 545 -3.39 -29.53 13.18
C LYS A 545 -4.50 -28.86 14.02
N PHE A 546 -4.60 -27.53 13.98
CA PHE A 546 -5.68 -26.80 14.66
C PHE A 546 -7.07 -27.22 14.19
N ARG A 547 -7.25 -27.44 12.89
CA ARG A 547 -8.54 -27.87 12.34
C ARG A 547 -8.99 -29.26 12.83
N LEU A 548 -8.09 -30.07 13.31
CA LEU A 548 -8.41 -31.37 13.92
C LEU A 548 -8.85 -31.25 15.38
N ASP A 549 -8.67 -30.06 15.99
CA ASP A 549 -9.03 -29.83 17.38
C ASP A 549 -10.48 -29.32 17.51
N PRO A 550 -11.38 -30.06 18.17
CA PRO A 550 -12.75 -29.60 18.40
C PRO A 550 -12.85 -28.32 19.23
N VAL A 551 -11.87 -28.03 20.09
CA VAL A 551 -11.82 -26.79 20.88
C VAL A 551 -11.52 -25.60 19.96
N PHE A 552 -10.50 -25.71 19.10
CA PHE A 552 -10.22 -24.68 18.09
C PHE A 552 -11.44 -24.42 17.19
N ASN A 553 -12.09 -25.47 16.73
CA ASN A 553 -13.30 -25.39 15.90
C ASN A 553 -14.47 -24.70 16.63
N SER A 554 -14.59 -24.90 17.94
CA SER A 554 -15.58 -24.19 18.76
C SER A 554 -15.29 -22.69 18.85
N TYR A 555 -14.02 -22.31 19.06
CA TYR A 555 -13.60 -20.91 19.00
C TYR A 555 -13.81 -20.32 17.59
N LEU A 556 -13.49 -21.07 16.53
CA LEU A 556 -13.70 -20.66 15.15
C LEU A 556 -15.17 -20.34 14.88
N LYS A 557 -16.09 -21.23 15.25
CA LYS A 557 -17.52 -20.99 15.05
C LYS A 557 -18.03 -19.77 15.82
N ARG A 558 -17.63 -19.62 17.08
CA ARG A 558 -18.05 -18.49 17.92
C ARG A 558 -17.53 -17.17 17.40
N ARG A 559 -16.25 -17.08 17.08
CA ARG A 559 -15.65 -15.84 16.56
C ARG A 559 -16.15 -15.52 15.16
N TRP A 560 -16.36 -16.53 14.30
CA TRP A 560 -17.00 -16.33 13.00
C TRP A 560 -18.38 -15.68 13.15
N ASN A 561 -19.26 -16.23 13.98
CA ASN A 561 -20.60 -15.69 14.20
C ASN A 561 -20.53 -14.27 14.76
N MET A 562 -19.69 -14.02 15.76
CA MET A 562 -19.50 -12.69 16.34
C MET A 562 -19.03 -11.67 15.27
N HIS A 563 -18.07 -12.03 14.42
CA HIS A 563 -17.57 -11.15 13.37
C HIS A 563 -18.59 -10.98 12.24
N LYS A 564 -19.32 -12.03 11.89
CA LYS A 564 -20.39 -11.98 10.88
C LYS A 564 -21.51 -11.04 11.31
N ASP A 565 -21.91 -11.09 12.55
CA ASP A 565 -22.95 -10.19 13.09
C ASP A 565 -22.47 -8.72 13.19
N SER A 566 -21.16 -8.49 13.20
CA SER A 566 -20.55 -7.16 13.34
C SER A 566 -20.03 -6.59 12.01
N PHE A 567 -18.99 -7.16 11.43
CA PHE A 567 -18.26 -6.56 10.32
C PHE A 567 -17.93 -7.50 9.15
N ILE A 568 -18.06 -8.83 9.30
CA ILE A 568 -17.90 -9.79 8.19
C ILE A 568 -19.28 -10.06 7.55
N ASN A 569 -19.94 -9.03 7.05
CA ASN A 569 -21.20 -9.15 6.35
C ASN A 569 -21.28 -8.16 5.17
N SER A 570 -22.17 -8.46 4.22
CA SER A 570 -22.27 -7.65 3.00
C SER A 570 -22.66 -6.19 3.26
N THR A 571 -23.44 -5.91 4.31
CA THR A 571 -23.83 -4.53 4.65
C THR A 571 -22.60 -3.71 5.05
N TYR A 572 -21.81 -4.22 5.99
CA TYR A 572 -20.62 -3.52 6.45
C TYR A 572 -19.55 -3.41 5.35
N LEU A 573 -19.26 -4.53 4.67
CA LEU A 573 -18.21 -4.57 3.65
C LEU A 573 -18.54 -3.70 2.44
N ASN A 574 -19.80 -3.72 1.98
CA ASN A 574 -20.21 -2.83 0.90
C ASN A 574 -20.12 -1.36 1.32
N HIS A 575 -20.56 -1.02 2.53
CA HIS A 575 -20.40 0.34 3.06
C HIS A 575 -18.94 0.78 3.10
N LEU A 576 -18.03 -0.07 3.57
CA LEU A 576 -16.60 0.22 3.62
C LEU A 576 -16.01 0.42 2.22
N ILE A 577 -16.34 -0.48 1.27
CA ILE A 577 -15.91 -0.38 -0.13
C ILE A 577 -16.45 0.91 -0.76
N ASP A 578 -17.75 1.23 -0.56
CA ASP A 578 -18.37 2.43 -1.11
C ASP A 578 -17.79 3.71 -0.51
N SER A 579 -17.47 3.72 0.79
CA SER A 579 -16.78 4.84 1.43
C SER A 579 -15.39 5.07 0.82
N CYS A 580 -14.58 4.01 0.65
CA CYS A 580 -13.29 4.12 -0.02
C CYS A 580 -13.44 4.58 -1.48
N ALA A 581 -14.44 4.06 -2.20
CA ALA A 581 -14.71 4.45 -3.59
C ALA A 581 -15.16 5.91 -3.71
N TYR A 582 -15.91 6.41 -2.73
CA TYR A 582 -16.31 7.83 -2.66
C TYR A 582 -15.07 8.73 -2.49
N ASP A 583 -14.20 8.40 -1.53
CA ASP A 583 -12.93 9.12 -1.34
C ASP A 583 -12.07 9.13 -2.60
N LEU A 584 -12.05 8.02 -3.34
CA LEU A 584 -11.27 7.82 -4.55
C LEU A 584 -11.95 8.33 -5.83
N SER A 585 -13.18 8.84 -5.77
CA SER A 585 -14.06 9.09 -6.94
C SER A 585 -13.41 9.92 -8.06
N SER A 586 -12.67 10.96 -7.71
CA SER A 586 -11.91 11.78 -8.67
C SER A 586 -10.47 11.28 -8.85
N ALA A 587 -9.81 10.91 -7.76
CA ALA A 587 -8.40 10.51 -7.78
C ALA A 587 -8.16 9.20 -8.56
N GLN A 588 -9.11 8.24 -8.55
CA GLN A 588 -8.98 7.02 -9.34
C GLN A 588 -8.96 7.30 -10.85
N LYS A 589 -9.69 8.31 -11.32
CA LYS A 589 -9.68 8.70 -12.74
C LYS A 589 -8.28 9.17 -13.13
N ARG A 590 -7.70 10.07 -12.34
CA ARG A 590 -6.33 10.56 -12.53
C ARG A 590 -5.30 9.44 -12.44
N ASN A 591 -5.47 8.56 -11.45
CA ASN A 591 -4.59 7.40 -11.31
C ASN A 591 -4.58 6.52 -12.56
N PHE A 592 -5.74 6.23 -13.15
CA PHE A 592 -5.83 5.38 -14.33
C PHE A 592 -5.60 6.11 -15.66
N GLN A 593 -5.57 7.44 -15.67
CA GLN A 593 -4.97 8.21 -16.76
C GLN A 593 -3.44 8.06 -16.76
N THR A 594 -2.81 8.14 -15.58
CA THR A 594 -1.36 7.96 -15.42
C THR A 594 -0.93 6.50 -15.61
N TRP A 595 -1.71 5.57 -15.06
CA TRP A 595 -1.46 4.13 -15.11
C TRP A 595 -2.64 3.44 -15.82
N ASN A 596 -2.58 3.34 -17.13
CA ASN A 596 -3.68 2.80 -17.94
C ASN A 596 -3.75 1.27 -17.89
N VAL A 597 -4.18 0.72 -16.74
CA VAL A 597 -4.20 -0.72 -16.50
C VAL A 597 -5.61 -1.32 -16.38
N LEU A 598 -6.69 -0.52 -16.43
CA LEU A 598 -8.04 -1.04 -16.22
C LEU A 598 -8.44 -2.11 -17.24
N ASN A 599 -8.05 -1.93 -18.50
CA ASN A 599 -8.35 -2.85 -19.60
C ASN A 599 -7.24 -3.89 -19.83
N THR A 600 -6.14 -3.84 -19.08
CA THR A 600 -4.95 -4.65 -19.33
C THR A 600 -4.76 -5.66 -18.21
N TYR A 601 -4.38 -6.88 -18.55
CA TYR A 601 -3.92 -7.85 -17.56
C TYR A 601 -2.63 -7.33 -16.90
N VAL A 602 -2.64 -7.26 -15.58
CA VAL A 602 -1.46 -7.02 -14.75
C VAL A 602 -1.30 -8.23 -13.84
N TRP A 603 -0.15 -8.91 -13.93
CA TRP A 603 0.10 -10.05 -13.04
C TRP A 603 -0.12 -9.64 -11.57
N PRO A 604 -0.82 -10.40 -10.73
CA PRO A 604 -1.46 -11.68 -11.00
C PRO A 604 -2.99 -11.59 -11.17
N ASN A 605 -3.55 -10.58 -11.83
CA ASN A 605 -4.99 -10.36 -11.89
C ASN A 605 -5.77 -11.61 -12.34
N ASN A 606 -6.75 -12.04 -11.53
CA ASN A 606 -7.74 -13.04 -11.90
C ASN A 606 -8.88 -12.45 -12.73
N TYR A 607 -9.12 -11.15 -12.59
CA TYR A 607 -10.19 -10.43 -13.25
C TYR A 607 -9.67 -9.13 -13.86
N VAL A 608 -10.20 -8.77 -15.02
CA VAL A 608 -9.93 -7.50 -15.71
C VAL A 608 -11.29 -6.87 -16.04
N GLY A 609 -11.72 -5.91 -15.24
CA GLY A 609 -13.08 -5.34 -15.32
C GLY A 609 -13.28 -4.30 -16.41
N GLY A 610 -12.22 -3.74 -16.96
CA GLY A 610 -12.27 -2.69 -17.97
C GLY A 610 -12.67 -1.32 -17.42
N THR A 611 -13.39 -1.28 -16.32
CA THR A 611 -13.78 -0.05 -15.62
C THR A 611 -13.59 -0.19 -14.11
N TYR A 612 -13.37 0.93 -13.43
CA TYR A 612 -13.24 0.95 -11.97
C TYR A 612 -14.49 0.38 -11.26
N ASN A 613 -15.68 0.73 -11.76
CA ASN A 613 -16.94 0.21 -11.19
C ASN A 613 -17.06 -1.31 -11.32
N ASN A 614 -16.61 -1.89 -12.43
CA ASN A 614 -16.61 -3.35 -12.60
C ASN A 614 -15.65 -4.03 -11.63
N GLU A 615 -14.47 -3.44 -11.37
CA GLU A 615 -13.52 -3.93 -10.37
C GLU A 615 -14.12 -3.90 -8.95
N LEU A 616 -14.83 -2.83 -8.58
CA LEU A 616 -15.55 -2.72 -7.30
C LEU A 616 -16.68 -3.76 -7.20
N ASN A 617 -17.49 -3.92 -8.25
CA ASN A 617 -18.57 -4.89 -8.28
C ASN A 617 -18.05 -6.32 -8.19
N TYR A 618 -16.93 -6.62 -8.86
CA TYR A 618 -16.27 -7.91 -8.74
C TYR A 618 -15.83 -8.17 -7.29
N LEU A 619 -15.17 -7.22 -6.64
CA LEU A 619 -14.75 -7.33 -5.25
C LEU A 619 -15.93 -7.59 -4.29
N LYS A 620 -17.02 -6.82 -4.41
CA LYS A 620 -18.24 -6.98 -3.61
C LYS A 620 -18.90 -8.35 -3.79
N ASN A 621 -19.04 -8.80 -5.04
CA ASN A 621 -19.62 -10.08 -5.36
C ASN A 621 -18.75 -11.22 -4.85
N TRP A 622 -17.44 -11.13 -5.06
CA TRP A 622 -16.49 -12.13 -4.58
C TRP A 622 -16.55 -12.29 -3.05
N LEU A 623 -16.56 -11.17 -2.31
CA LEU A 623 -16.68 -11.18 -0.83
C LEU A 623 -18.00 -11.78 -0.37
N ARG A 624 -19.14 -11.39 -0.98
CA ARG A 624 -20.47 -11.98 -0.68
C ARG A 624 -20.44 -13.50 -0.83
N ASP A 625 -19.96 -13.99 -1.97
CA ASP A 625 -19.96 -15.41 -2.28
C ASP A 625 -18.97 -16.18 -1.40
N ARG A 626 -17.84 -15.56 -1.04
CA ARG A 626 -16.86 -16.11 -0.10
C ARG A 626 -17.45 -16.28 1.31
N ILE A 627 -18.14 -15.27 1.81
CA ILE A 627 -18.81 -15.31 3.12
C ILE A 627 -19.86 -16.42 3.15
N VAL A 628 -20.69 -16.54 2.11
CA VAL A 628 -21.71 -17.57 2.01
C VAL A 628 -21.08 -18.96 2.04
N TRP A 629 -20.00 -19.16 1.29
CA TRP A 629 -19.29 -20.44 1.29
C TRP A 629 -18.68 -20.76 2.66
N MET A 630 -17.96 -19.81 3.27
CA MET A 630 -17.35 -20.01 4.60
C MET A 630 -18.42 -20.27 5.68
N ASP A 631 -19.52 -19.56 5.64
CA ASP A 631 -20.63 -19.80 6.57
C ASP A 631 -21.16 -21.23 6.46
N GLY A 632 -21.36 -21.72 5.24
CA GLY A 632 -21.75 -23.10 4.98
C GLY A 632 -20.77 -24.15 5.50
N GLN A 633 -19.47 -23.81 5.61
CA GLN A 633 -18.45 -24.72 6.15
C GLN A 633 -18.32 -24.63 7.68
N ILE A 634 -18.51 -23.45 8.26
CA ILE A 634 -18.27 -23.19 9.69
C ILE A 634 -19.52 -23.52 10.52
N GLN A 635 -20.73 -23.25 10.03
CA GLN A 635 -21.96 -23.52 10.79
C GLN A 635 -22.17 -25.00 11.18
N PRO A 636 -21.77 -26.01 10.38
CA PRO A 636 -21.85 -27.39 10.79
C PRO A 636 -20.87 -27.80 11.92
N LEU A 637 -19.84 -27.00 12.22
CA LEU A 637 -18.88 -27.30 13.29
C LEU A 637 -19.60 -27.37 14.64
N VAL A 638 -19.15 -28.29 15.50
CA VAL A 638 -19.68 -28.42 16.86
C VAL A 638 -19.17 -27.28 17.73
N ASP A 639 -20.05 -26.60 18.43
CA ASP A 639 -19.69 -25.70 19.52
C ASP A 639 -19.73 -26.42 20.85
N LEU A 640 -18.60 -26.87 21.33
CA LEU A 640 -18.47 -27.60 22.62
C LEU A 640 -18.92 -26.74 23.81
N PHE A 641 -18.91 -25.43 23.68
CA PHE A 641 -19.30 -24.52 24.75
C PHE A 641 -20.81 -24.17 24.70
N ALA A 642 -21.52 -24.54 23.65
CA ALA A 642 -22.96 -24.27 23.52
C ALA A 642 -23.77 -25.01 24.60
N ALA A 643 -23.34 -26.22 25.02
CA ALA A 643 -23.97 -26.97 26.09
C ALA A 643 -23.71 -26.37 27.48
N LEU A 644 -22.56 -25.69 27.66
CA LEU A 644 -22.23 -24.97 28.90
C LEU A 644 -23.05 -23.68 29.05
N SER A 645 -23.51 -23.09 27.93
CA SER A 645 -24.40 -21.92 27.94
C SER A 645 -25.86 -22.28 28.22
N LYS A 646 -26.26 -23.58 28.16
CA LYS A 646 -27.60 -24.04 28.57
C LYS A 646 -27.70 -24.37 30.06
N THR A 647 -26.57 -24.48 30.78
CA THR A 647 -26.54 -24.66 32.21
C THR A 647 -26.17 -23.34 32.88
N GLU A 648 -27.17 -22.49 33.13
CA GLU A 648 -27.10 -21.27 33.95
C GLU A 648 -25.81 -20.44 33.86
N VAL A 649 -25.50 -19.88 32.70
CA VAL A 649 -24.63 -18.70 32.65
C VAL A 649 -25.53 -17.49 32.52
N THR A 650 -26.06 -17.04 33.61
CA THR A 650 -26.57 -15.68 33.79
C THR A 650 -25.39 -14.70 33.84
N VAL A 651 -24.65 -14.55 32.75
CA VAL A 651 -23.64 -13.49 32.67
C VAL A 651 -24.32 -12.26 32.06
N VAL A 652 -24.64 -11.31 32.91
CA VAL A 652 -25.05 -9.98 32.49
C VAL A 652 -23.81 -9.28 31.93
N GLU A 653 -23.71 -9.11 30.62
CA GLU A 653 -22.68 -8.25 30.05
C GLU A 653 -23.06 -6.80 30.29
N VAL A 654 -22.18 -6.06 30.98
CA VAL A 654 -22.41 -4.66 31.32
C VAL A 654 -21.34 -3.77 30.75
N ARG A 655 -21.77 -2.69 30.12
CA ARG A 655 -20.90 -1.56 29.70
C ARG A 655 -21.38 -0.28 30.34
N THR A 656 -20.43 0.50 30.87
CA THR A 656 -20.71 1.80 31.50
C THR A 656 -20.18 2.92 30.62
N TYR A 657 -21.02 3.92 30.31
CA TYR A 657 -20.64 5.07 29.51
C TYR A 657 -21.50 6.32 29.82
N PRO A 658 -20.93 7.55 29.72
CA PRO A 658 -19.49 7.79 29.63
C PRO A 658 -18.78 7.31 30.90
N ASN A 659 -17.54 6.85 30.77
CA ASN A 659 -16.69 6.56 31.93
C ASN A 659 -15.24 6.92 31.52
N PRO A 660 -14.68 8.05 31.96
CA PRO A 660 -15.18 8.95 33.04
C PRO A 660 -16.48 9.68 32.73
N PHE A 661 -17.25 10.02 33.79
CA PHE A 661 -18.53 10.72 33.71
C PHE A 661 -18.51 12.00 34.61
N ILE A 662 -19.46 12.91 34.37
CA ILE A 662 -19.64 14.13 35.21
C ILE A 662 -20.73 13.88 36.27
N ASP A 663 -21.99 13.79 35.86
CA ASP A 663 -23.12 13.62 36.78
C ASP A 663 -23.89 12.33 36.52
N GLU A 664 -23.97 11.87 35.27
CA GLU A 664 -24.72 10.70 34.85
C GLU A 664 -23.82 9.66 34.18
N VAL A 665 -24.06 8.40 34.50
CA VAL A 665 -23.45 7.24 33.86
C VAL A 665 -24.52 6.25 33.43
N ASN A 666 -24.46 5.79 32.20
CA ASN A 666 -25.35 4.76 31.68
C ASN A 666 -24.79 3.38 31.88
N PHE A 667 -25.60 2.46 32.41
CA PHE A 667 -25.32 1.04 32.46
C PHE A 667 -26.07 0.33 31.34
N LYS A 668 -25.37 -0.05 30.29
CA LYS A 668 -25.94 -0.87 29.21
C LYS A 668 -25.76 -2.33 29.55
N CYS A 669 -26.85 -2.99 29.88
CA CYS A 669 -26.85 -4.38 30.32
C CYS A 669 -27.52 -5.28 29.27
N LEU A 670 -26.88 -6.39 28.90
CA LEU A 670 -27.53 -7.47 28.16
C LEU A 670 -27.97 -8.54 29.16
N LEU A 671 -29.28 -8.70 29.31
CA LEU A 671 -29.88 -9.72 30.16
C LEU A 671 -30.21 -10.96 29.32
N PRO A 672 -29.62 -12.12 29.61
CA PRO A 672 -29.88 -13.35 28.89
C PRO A 672 -31.27 -13.94 29.21
N SER A 673 -31.88 -13.52 30.30
CA SER A 673 -33.25 -13.81 30.70
C SER A 673 -33.79 -12.64 31.52
N GLY A 674 -35.12 -12.48 31.58
CA GLY A 674 -35.73 -11.51 32.48
C GLY A 674 -35.44 -11.84 33.94
N GLY A 675 -35.34 -10.78 34.79
CA GLY A 675 -35.06 -10.94 36.23
C GLY A 675 -35.00 -9.60 36.96
N ASN A 676 -34.75 -9.66 38.27
CA ASN A 676 -34.57 -8.48 39.14
C ASN A 676 -33.13 -8.03 39.09
N LEU A 677 -32.86 -6.97 38.31
CA LEU A 677 -31.56 -6.35 38.24
C LEU A 677 -31.35 -5.38 39.40
N GLU A 678 -30.20 -5.49 40.07
CA GLU A 678 -29.78 -4.58 41.13
C GLU A 678 -28.38 -4.04 40.81
N ILE A 679 -28.24 -2.70 40.75
CA ILE A 679 -26.98 -2.00 40.58
C ILE A 679 -26.63 -1.30 41.88
N LEU A 680 -25.49 -1.65 42.45
CA LEU A 680 -24.96 -1.08 43.69
C LEU A 680 -23.68 -0.29 43.35
N ILE A 681 -23.59 0.94 43.83
CA ILE A 681 -22.40 1.78 43.66
C ILE A 681 -21.85 2.12 45.01
N TYR A 682 -20.51 2.00 45.17
CA TYR A 682 -19.78 2.21 46.41
C TYR A 682 -18.68 3.23 46.19
N ASP A 683 -18.36 4.01 47.22
CA ASP A 683 -17.14 4.82 47.26
C ASP A 683 -15.90 3.93 47.53
N VAL A 684 -14.72 4.54 47.48
CA VAL A 684 -13.43 3.85 47.71
C VAL A 684 -13.28 3.28 49.11
N LEU A 685 -14.09 3.69 50.08
CA LEU A 685 -14.11 3.18 51.45
C LEU A 685 -15.14 2.04 51.63
N GLY A 686 -15.82 1.63 50.53
CA GLY A 686 -16.81 0.56 50.57
C GLY A 686 -18.21 0.99 51.05
N LYS A 687 -18.43 2.30 51.25
CA LYS A 687 -19.73 2.82 51.65
C LYS A 687 -20.65 2.89 50.44
N GLN A 688 -21.85 2.35 50.54
CA GLN A 688 -22.84 2.34 49.46
C GLN A 688 -23.32 3.77 49.19
N VAL A 689 -23.16 4.21 47.95
CA VAL A 689 -23.47 5.55 47.41
C VAL A 689 -24.85 5.54 46.76
N LEU A 690 -25.16 4.50 46.02
CA LEU A 690 -26.38 4.36 45.25
C LEU A 690 -26.80 2.90 45.15
N GLN A 691 -28.12 2.67 45.12
CA GLN A 691 -28.74 1.40 44.80
C GLN A 691 -29.87 1.65 43.83
N HIS A 692 -29.89 0.91 42.74
CA HIS A 692 -30.99 0.89 41.78
C HIS A 692 -31.48 -0.54 41.63
N LYS A 693 -32.81 -0.74 41.64
CA LYS A 693 -33.46 -2.04 41.46
C LYS A 693 -34.56 -1.90 40.42
N GLU A 694 -34.59 -2.81 39.48
CA GLU A 694 -35.60 -2.83 38.43
C GLU A 694 -35.81 -4.24 37.92
N THR A 695 -37.07 -4.63 37.66
CA THR A 695 -37.41 -5.93 37.04
C THR A 695 -37.46 -5.72 35.53
N LEU A 696 -36.58 -6.37 34.79
CA LEU A 696 -36.39 -6.22 33.36
C LEU A 696 -36.65 -7.55 32.63
N GLY A 697 -37.10 -7.45 31.39
CA GLY A 697 -37.22 -8.60 30.48
C GLY A 697 -35.88 -9.02 29.92
N GLU A 698 -35.85 -10.11 29.15
CA GLU A 698 -34.71 -10.50 28.33
C GLU A 698 -34.37 -9.40 27.31
N GLY A 699 -33.09 -9.16 27.05
CA GLY A 699 -32.64 -8.22 26.02
C GLY A 699 -31.66 -7.15 26.52
N ILE A 700 -31.46 -6.13 25.68
CA ILE A 700 -30.54 -5.03 25.97
C ILE A 700 -31.30 -3.89 26.65
N HIS A 701 -30.83 -3.48 27.82
CA HIS A 701 -31.37 -2.38 28.61
C HIS A 701 -30.30 -1.32 28.84
N THR A 702 -30.72 -0.04 28.86
CA THR A 702 -29.82 1.08 29.21
C THR A 702 -30.42 1.80 30.40
N ILE A 703 -29.71 1.82 31.50
CA ILE A 703 -30.13 2.36 32.78
C ILE A 703 -29.28 3.58 33.10
N PRO A 704 -29.82 4.80 33.00
CA PRO A 704 -29.12 6.03 33.41
C PRO A 704 -29.12 6.15 34.93
N LEU A 705 -27.96 6.37 35.54
CA LEU A 705 -27.83 6.60 36.97
C LEU A 705 -27.08 7.90 37.23
N THR A 706 -27.67 8.76 38.08
CA THR A 706 -27.08 10.04 38.47
C THR A 706 -26.42 9.92 39.84
N ILE A 707 -25.14 10.31 39.95
CA ILE A 707 -24.40 10.42 41.21
C ILE A 707 -24.31 11.89 41.58
N ASN A 708 -25.05 12.28 42.62
CA ASN A 708 -25.19 13.67 43.02
C ASN A 708 -23.84 14.33 43.39
N ALA A 709 -23.44 15.36 42.64
CA ALA A 709 -22.19 16.06 42.76
C ALA A 709 -22.00 16.77 44.12
N SER A 710 -23.07 17.30 44.68
CA SER A 710 -23.01 18.01 45.99
C SER A 710 -22.79 17.06 47.19
N LYS A 711 -23.04 15.76 46.99
CA LYS A 711 -22.91 14.74 48.03
C LYS A 711 -21.66 13.88 47.88
N TYR A 712 -21.24 13.64 46.64
CA TYR A 712 -20.11 12.79 46.32
C TYR A 712 -19.17 13.49 45.35
N PRO A 713 -17.96 13.92 45.79
CA PRO A 713 -17.01 14.66 44.94
C PRO A 713 -16.45 13.78 43.80
N ALA A 714 -15.72 14.45 42.88
CA ALA A 714 -14.96 13.76 41.83
C ALA A 714 -14.04 12.67 42.45
N GLY A 715 -13.94 11.54 41.79
CA GLY A 715 -13.16 10.40 42.29
C GLY A 715 -13.56 9.06 41.69
N VAL A 716 -13.04 8.01 42.30
CA VAL A 716 -13.28 6.62 41.90
C VAL A 716 -14.43 6.03 42.69
N PHE A 717 -15.32 5.34 42.02
CA PHE A 717 -16.39 4.54 42.58
C PHE A 717 -16.28 3.11 42.08
N MET A 718 -16.75 2.15 42.87
CA MET A 718 -16.88 0.75 42.46
C MET A 718 -18.37 0.43 42.27
N TYR A 719 -18.68 -0.36 41.26
CA TYR A 719 -20.04 -0.86 41.10
C TYR A 719 -20.11 -2.39 41.18
N GLN A 720 -21.23 -2.90 41.60
CA GLN A 720 -21.59 -4.29 41.58
C GLN A 720 -22.99 -4.46 40.98
N ILE A 721 -23.13 -5.41 40.07
CA ILE A 721 -24.41 -5.72 39.44
C ILE A 721 -24.82 -7.12 39.86
N LYS A 722 -26.07 -7.23 40.29
CA LYS A 722 -26.68 -8.50 40.65
C LYS A 722 -27.93 -8.76 39.83
N LEU A 723 -28.17 -9.99 39.43
CA LEU A 723 -29.42 -10.46 38.86
C LEU A 723 -30.00 -11.52 39.77
N ASP A 724 -31.24 -11.34 40.22
CA ASP A 724 -31.92 -12.18 41.16
C ASP A 724 -31.09 -12.49 42.44
N GLY A 725 -30.41 -11.44 42.95
CA GLY A 725 -29.56 -11.48 44.12
C GLY A 725 -28.17 -12.07 43.96
N LYS A 726 -27.84 -12.67 42.78
CA LYS A 726 -26.50 -13.23 42.48
C LYS A 726 -25.64 -12.18 41.78
N THR A 727 -24.42 -11.93 42.26
CA THR A 727 -23.48 -10.98 41.62
C THR A 727 -23.06 -11.51 40.27
N GLN A 728 -23.22 -10.65 39.24
CA GLN A 728 -22.90 -10.96 37.85
C GLN A 728 -21.60 -10.27 37.41
N GLN A 729 -21.44 -9.01 37.76
CA GLN A 729 -20.27 -8.19 37.36
C GLN A 729 -19.98 -7.13 38.40
N SER A 730 -18.70 -6.78 38.53
CA SER A 730 -18.23 -5.63 39.27
C SER A 730 -17.24 -4.83 38.43
N GLY A 731 -17.15 -3.53 38.66
CA GLY A 731 -16.24 -2.70 37.88
C GLY A 731 -15.99 -1.34 38.54
N LYS A 732 -15.30 -0.48 37.84
CA LYS A 732 -14.84 0.83 38.26
C LYS A 732 -15.53 1.94 37.47
N LEU A 733 -15.97 2.99 38.17
CA LEU A 733 -16.42 4.24 37.59
C LEU A 733 -15.47 5.36 37.99
N VAL A 734 -15.24 6.30 37.10
CA VAL A 734 -14.42 7.48 37.35
C VAL A 734 -15.31 8.71 37.14
N ARG A 735 -15.49 9.53 38.17
CA ARG A 735 -16.18 10.79 38.07
C ARG A 735 -15.16 11.93 37.98
N MET A 736 -15.35 12.84 37.03
CA MET A 736 -14.54 14.03 36.81
C MET A 736 -15.09 15.23 37.59
#